data_ff88b2fc7f2f8446f053e14d6fd5f172
#
_entry.id   ff88b2fc7f2f8446f053e14d6fd5f172
#
_cell.length_a   1.000
_cell.length_b   1.000
_cell.length_c   1.000
_cell.angle_alpha   90.00
_cell.angle_beta   90.00
_cell.angle_gamma   90.00
#
_symmetry.space_group_name_H-M   'P 1'
#
loop_
_entity.id
_entity.type
_entity.pdbx_description
1 polymer ?
#
loop_
_entity_poly.entity_id
_entity_poly.type
_entity_poly.pdbx_seq_one_letter_code
_entity_poly.pdbx_strand_id
1 'polypeptide(L)'
;MHFRLFITMFAALSGTVATVFSQTSDETEWENVLETLLSDEDLSSDAREELSFMYESMHESPLNINTATREELSQLPFLTFKQIEDIHAYIYMHGPMLSLGELQLTGNLDYETRKMLRLFVYAGDVPVKRQKLRLAEVLRDGHNEIVGRMDIPLYLRDGYRYHSPEELERYPNRAYLGNRLSHSIRYSFNWHNRIRFGISADKDAGEPFFKRNCTGYDFWSPYLYVKDIGLIKELAIGNFKVQFGYGLLLGGGFSIGKSMALSSIDRNNQGLKPHSSTQEYGYLRGAGVAFGRGHTTFTMLASYTPIDATLKGDTVIGSFKEDGFHRTELEWSKKNNTSLRTIATNVRYSYRGLRYGVTFLAEKLSLPYKGHGGFMGFSTDFSLHRPRYALAAEFSVLDGNVAVLASQTFRFQNGWTMNSVFRSYSPDYMSLHTNAMAEGSVQNETGLLMGLTHDSRNLKMSGYIDLFMHPEPKYGASERSNGMDLRAEADWKLGRRDNLYATARFKSKQKDCSYTGQLEYCITGRYRLRWTHNCRNGAELKTQLYYARYDFIAEPISNGWTLTQSYSKSFLNDCLDIDVTAAAFYTDTYDSRISVYESGLRYSYNFISLYGKGTRIAATIRCNLGRGLQLSLKAGGICYLDRDEISSAQQRIASNHKEDISVQFISKF
;
A
#
# COMPACT_ATOMS: atom_id res chain seq x y z
N MET A 1 -10.82 -36.80 -0.79
CA MET A 1 -9.69 -37.40 -1.56
C MET A 1 -8.54 -36.42 -1.77
N HIS A 2 -8.79 -35.14 -1.89
CA HIS A 2 -7.76 -34.08 -2.12
C HIS A 2 -6.86 -33.79 -0.93
N PHE A 3 -7.33 -33.96 0.31
CA PHE A 3 -6.53 -33.73 1.52
C PHE A 3 -5.37 -34.76 1.71
N ARG A 4 -5.55 -35.99 1.19
CA ARG A 4 -4.49 -37.01 1.20
C ARG A 4 -3.39 -36.75 0.17
N LEU A 5 -3.72 -36.11 -0.96
CA LEU A 5 -2.73 -35.69 -1.96
C LEU A 5 -1.82 -34.59 -1.42
N PHE A 6 -2.37 -33.72 -0.56
CA PHE A 6 -1.64 -32.64 0.10
C PHE A 6 -0.53 -33.15 1.04
N ILE A 7 -0.82 -34.19 1.80
CA ILE A 7 0.15 -34.81 2.73
C ILE A 7 1.25 -35.59 1.98
N THR A 8 0.94 -36.22 0.86
CA THR A 8 1.91 -36.96 0.05
C THR A 8 2.85 -36.08 -0.76
N MET A 9 2.42 -34.93 -1.24
CA MET A 9 3.32 -33.92 -1.83
C MET A 9 4.27 -33.30 -0.80
N PHE A 10 3.85 -33.21 0.46
CA PHE A 10 4.67 -32.69 1.56
C PHE A 10 5.84 -33.64 1.92
N ALA A 11 5.64 -34.94 1.80
CA ALA A 11 6.66 -35.95 2.12
C ALA A 11 7.73 -36.11 1.01
N ALA A 12 7.44 -35.72 -0.21
CA ALA A 12 8.36 -35.85 -1.35
C ALA A 12 9.42 -34.73 -1.43
N LEU A 13 9.21 -33.59 -0.77
CA LEU A 13 10.12 -32.44 -0.77
C LEU A 13 11.19 -32.49 0.33
N SER A 14 11.16 -33.48 1.22
CA SER A 14 12.06 -33.55 2.40
C SER A 14 13.42 -34.24 2.15
N GLY A 15 13.76 -34.61 0.95
CA GLY A 15 14.99 -35.33 0.68
C GLY A 15 15.93 -34.64 -0.26
N THR A 16 16.68 -33.66 0.17
CA THR A 16 18.02 -33.21 -0.24
C THR A 16 18.23 -31.71 0.01
N VAL A 17 18.76 -31.33 1.16
CA VAL A 17 19.32 -29.97 1.35
C VAL A 17 20.62 -30.05 2.13
N ALA A 18 21.71 -29.65 1.47
CA ALA A 18 23.01 -29.44 2.08
C ALA A 18 23.20 -27.96 2.43
N THR A 19 23.64 -27.73 3.62
CA THR A 19 24.08 -26.53 4.37
C THR A 19 24.45 -25.28 3.60
N VAL A 20 23.79 -24.13 3.92
CA VAL A 20 24.27 -22.75 3.75
C VAL A 20 23.76 -21.85 4.89
N PHE A 21 24.54 -20.85 5.29
CA PHE A 21 24.51 -20.07 6.52
C PHE A 21 23.35 -19.05 6.67
N SER A 22 23.00 -18.82 7.88
CA SER A 22 22.13 -17.94 8.66
C SER A 22 21.92 -16.47 8.22
N GLN A 23 20.61 -16.08 8.08
CA GLN A 23 20.07 -14.70 8.27
C GLN A 23 18.54 -14.78 8.38
N THR A 24 17.93 -14.81 9.60
CA THR A 24 16.48 -15.11 9.58
C THR A 24 15.61 -14.79 10.77
N SER A 25 16.08 -14.31 11.85
CA SER A 25 15.17 -13.68 12.84
C SER A 25 14.52 -12.40 12.28
N ASP A 26 15.01 -11.93 11.15
CA ASP A 26 14.68 -10.62 10.58
C ASP A 26 13.41 -10.66 9.70
N GLU A 27 13.10 -11.76 9.00
CA GLU A 27 11.91 -11.84 8.13
C GLU A 27 10.59 -11.88 8.90
N THR A 28 10.51 -12.66 9.97
CA THR A 28 9.29 -12.71 10.83
C THR A 28 9.01 -11.37 11.48
N GLU A 29 10.05 -10.65 11.87
CA GLU A 29 9.92 -9.32 12.45
C GLU A 29 9.47 -8.29 11.44
N TRP A 30 9.96 -8.38 10.21
CA TRP A 30 9.51 -7.57 9.08
C TRP A 30 8.03 -7.77 8.77
N GLU A 31 7.53 -9.01 8.76
CA GLU A 31 6.11 -9.29 8.55
C GLU A 31 5.22 -8.69 9.65
N ASN A 32 5.67 -8.69 10.90
CA ASN A 32 4.95 -8.03 11.99
C ASN A 32 4.87 -6.51 11.82
N VAL A 33 5.93 -5.90 11.29
CA VAL A 33 5.95 -4.47 10.94
C VAL A 33 4.98 -4.20 9.81
N LEU A 34 5.05 -4.96 8.72
CA LEU A 34 4.12 -4.86 7.59
C LEU A 34 2.66 -5.03 8.04
N GLU A 35 2.37 -6.08 8.82
CA GLU A 35 1.03 -6.28 9.37
C GLU A 35 0.52 -5.06 10.12
N THR A 36 1.35 -4.47 10.98
CA THR A 36 0.97 -3.29 11.77
C THR A 36 0.74 -2.08 10.86
N LEU A 37 1.59 -1.83 9.88
CA LEU A 37 1.48 -0.71 8.95
C LEU A 37 0.27 -0.84 8.02
N LEU A 38 0.02 -2.05 7.51
CA LEU A 38 -1.04 -2.32 6.54
C LEU A 38 -2.40 -2.60 7.17
N SER A 39 -2.47 -2.79 8.49
CA SER A 39 -3.73 -3.06 9.21
C SER A 39 -4.62 -1.83 9.39
N ASP A 40 -4.21 -0.67 8.90
CA ASP A 40 -5.05 0.53 8.89
C ASP A 40 -6.26 0.31 7.97
N GLU A 41 -7.47 0.39 8.54
CA GLU A 41 -8.71 0.14 7.81
C GLU A 41 -9.06 1.24 6.80
N ASP A 42 -8.45 2.42 6.93
CA ASP A 42 -8.63 3.52 5.98
C ASP A 42 -7.85 3.33 4.67
N LEU A 43 -6.90 2.39 4.66
CA LEU A 43 -6.18 2.04 3.45
C LEU A 43 -7.07 1.18 2.54
N SER A 44 -7.18 1.59 1.28
CA SER A 44 -7.79 0.76 0.23
C SER A 44 -6.96 -0.51 0.00
N SER A 45 -7.54 -1.51 -0.68
CA SER A 45 -6.80 -2.71 -1.11
C SER A 45 -5.55 -2.33 -1.90
N ASP A 46 -5.70 -1.40 -2.84
CA ASP A 46 -4.65 -0.94 -3.74
C ASP A 46 -3.56 -0.17 -3.00
N ALA A 47 -3.94 0.66 -2.02
CA ALA A 47 -2.99 1.35 -1.16
C ALA A 47 -2.14 0.38 -0.33
N ARG A 48 -2.74 -0.69 0.19
CA ARG A 48 -2.02 -1.72 0.94
C ARG A 48 -1.06 -2.52 0.05
N GLU A 49 -1.48 -2.87 -1.17
CA GLU A 49 -0.62 -3.56 -2.13
C GLU A 49 0.57 -2.69 -2.53
N GLU A 50 0.36 -1.42 -2.82
CA GLU A 50 1.42 -0.48 -3.17
C GLU A 50 2.39 -0.23 -2.01
N LEU A 51 1.88 -0.09 -0.78
CA LEU A 51 2.70 0.03 0.44
C LEU A 51 3.53 -1.22 0.67
N SER A 52 2.90 -2.40 0.59
CA SER A 52 3.60 -3.68 0.71
C SER A 52 4.73 -3.75 -0.30
N PHE A 53 4.43 -3.44 -1.57
CA PHE A 53 5.43 -3.39 -2.63
C PHE A 53 6.57 -2.40 -2.34
N MET A 54 6.25 -1.19 -1.89
CA MET A 54 7.23 -0.16 -1.60
C MET A 54 8.20 -0.62 -0.49
N TYR A 55 7.68 -1.13 0.61
CA TYR A 55 8.52 -1.56 1.73
C TYR A 55 9.32 -2.83 1.42
N GLU A 56 8.73 -3.78 0.70
CA GLU A 56 9.47 -4.95 0.20
C GLU A 56 10.62 -4.53 -0.73
N SER A 57 10.38 -3.59 -1.64
CA SER A 57 11.42 -3.07 -2.53
C SER A 57 12.54 -2.33 -1.77
N MET A 58 12.20 -1.62 -0.68
CA MET A 58 13.20 -0.97 0.18
C MET A 58 14.00 -1.98 1.01
N HIS A 59 13.38 -3.03 1.49
CA HIS A 59 14.04 -4.14 2.18
C HIS A 59 15.04 -4.86 1.26
N GLU A 60 14.64 -5.10 0.00
CA GLU A 60 15.50 -5.76 -1.00
C GLU A 60 16.65 -4.88 -1.51
N SER A 61 16.52 -3.57 -1.38
CA SER A 61 17.54 -2.59 -1.79
C SER A 61 17.84 -1.61 -0.66
N PRO A 62 18.56 -2.04 0.39
CA PRO A 62 18.84 -1.20 1.54
C PRO A 62 19.59 0.08 1.18
N LEU A 63 19.35 1.15 1.93
CA LEU A 63 19.99 2.44 1.75
C LEU A 63 21.37 2.44 2.42
N ASN A 64 22.37 3.07 1.80
CA ASN A 64 23.62 3.36 2.49
C ASN A 64 23.39 4.48 3.50
N ILE A 65 23.44 4.19 4.80
CA ILE A 65 23.15 5.14 5.88
C ILE A 65 24.05 6.37 5.84
N ASN A 66 25.29 6.21 5.35
CA ASN A 66 26.29 7.28 5.26
C ASN A 66 25.99 8.29 4.14
N THR A 67 25.17 7.91 3.17
CA THR A 67 24.81 8.76 2.01
C THR A 67 23.31 9.00 1.89
N ALA A 68 22.48 8.26 2.66
CA ALA A 68 21.05 8.41 2.66
C ALA A 68 20.63 9.84 3.04
N THR A 69 19.75 10.40 2.26
CA THR A 69 19.18 11.72 2.52
C THR A 69 18.11 11.66 3.61
N ARG A 70 17.77 12.80 4.18
CA ARG A 70 16.64 12.90 5.13
C ARG A 70 15.33 12.42 4.52
N GLU A 71 15.12 12.75 3.26
CA GLU A 71 13.95 12.36 2.48
C GLU A 71 13.90 10.84 2.28
N GLU A 72 15.02 10.19 2.01
CA GLU A 72 15.10 8.73 1.87
C GLU A 72 14.82 8.02 3.20
N LEU A 73 15.45 8.45 4.29
CA LEU A 73 15.20 7.89 5.62
C LEU A 73 13.76 8.18 6.11
N SER A 74 13.17 9.30 5.69
CA SER A 74 11.79 9.62 6.04
C SER A 74 10.74 8.72 5.38
N GLN A 75 11.12 7.93 4.38
CA GLN A 75 10.23 6.91 3.80
C GLN A 75 9.99 5.73 4.75
N LEU A 76 10.86 5.55 5.75
CA LEU A 76 10.73 4.52 6.78
C LEU A 76 9.76 5.01 7.87
N PRO A 77 8.53 4.46 7.97
CA PRO A 77 7.46 5.02 8.80
C PRO A 77 7.73 4.88 10.30
N PHE A 78 8.60 3.96 10.70
CA PHE A 78 8.98 3.72 12.09
C PHE A 78 10.08 4.67 12.59
N LEU A 79 10.73 5.45 11.72
CA LEU A 79 11.68 6.48 12.12
C LEU A 79 10.96 7.79 12.42
N THR A 80 11.27 8.42 13.51
CA THR A 80 10.84 9.78 13.80
C THR A 80 11.78 10.80 13.15
N PHE A 81 11.31 12.01 12.89
CA PHE A 81 12.16 13.09 12.37
C PHE A 81 13.38 13.33 13.26
N LYS A 82 13.20 13.27 14.59
CA LYS A 82 14.31 13.44 15.55
C LYS A 82 15.37 12.34 15.39
N GLN A 83 14.96 11.09 15.24
CA GLN A 83 15.89 9.97 15.02
C GLN A 83 16.67 10.13 13.73
N ILE A 84 16.02 10.61 12.66
CA ILE A 84 16.69 10.92 11.39
C ILE A 84 17.73 12.03 11.58
N GLU A 85 17.38 13.13 12.26
CA GLU A 85 18.32 14.20 12.57
C GLU A 85 19.48 13.73 13.46
N ASP A 86 19.23 12.89 14.45
CA ASP A 86 20.26 12.34 15.33
C ASP A 86 21.24 11.44 14.55
N ILE A 87 20.77 10.64 13.58
CA ILE A 87 21.62 9.87 12.67
C ILE A 87 22.52 10.80 11.85
N HIS A 88 21.94 11.82 11.22
CA HIS A 88 22.71 12.78 10.42
C HIS A 88 23.67 13.61 11.27
N ALA A 89 23.27 14.00 12.49
CA ALA A 89 24.15 14.70 13.43
C ALA A 89 25.34 13.83 13.86
N TYR A 90 25.10 12.54 14.12
CA TYR A 90 26.16 11.59 14.44
C TYR A 90 27.18 11.50 13.29
N ILE A 91 26.70 11.27 12.05
CA ILE A 91 27.56 11.18 10.87
C ILE A 91 28.32 12.49 10.63
N TYR A 92 27.68 13.64 10.87
CA TYR A 92 28.36 14.95 10.74
C TYR A 92 29.45 15.17 11.77
N MET A 93 29.25 14.74 13.03
CA MET A 93 30.22 14.94 14.12
C MET A 93 31.34 13.90 14.15
N HIS A 94 31.04 12.65 13.80
CA HIS A 94 31.99 11.53 13.95
C HIS A 94 32.50 10.97 12.63
N GLY A 95 31.98 11.44 11.50
CA GLY A 95 32.26 10.89 10.18
C GLY A 95 31.34 9.71 9.80
N PRO A 96 31.59 9.10 8.64
CA PRO A 96 30.81 7.96 8.18
C PRO A 96 30.87 6.78 9.16
N MET A 97 29.73 6.14 9.42
CA MET A 97 29.65 4.93 10.22
C MET A 97 30.40 3.79 9.53
N LEU A 98 31.25 3.10 10.25
CA LEU A 98 31.98 1.90 9.77
C LEU A 98 31.10 0.65 9.85
N SER A 99 30.17 0.64 10.80
CA SER A 99 29.23 -0.46 10.98
C SER A 99 27.89 0.04 11.53
N LEU A 100 26.81 -0.72 11.31
CA LEU A 100 25.51 -0.44 11.90
C LEU A 100 25.48 -0.61 13.43
N GLY A 101 26.54 -1.17 14.03
CA GLY A 101 26.73 -1.19 15.49
C GLY A 101 26.77 0.20 16.11
N GLU A 102 27.29 1.19 15.37
CA GLU A 102 27.39 2.58 15.81
C GLU A 102 26.03 3.29 16.01
N LEU A 103 24.96 2.76 15.44
CA LEU A 103 23.60 3.22 15.72
C LEU A 103 23.24 3.18 17.21
N GLN A 104 23.98 2.42 18.03
CA GLN A 104 23.83 2.42 19.50
C GLN A 104 24.28 3.73 20.15
N LEU A 105 25.15 4.48 19.47
CA LEU A 105 25.71 5.74 19.93
C LEU A 105 24.85 6.94 19.51
N THR A 106 23.88 6.74 18.63
CA THR A 106 22.88 7.77 18.27
C THR A 106 21.81 7.85 19.34
N GLY A 107 21.63 9.04 19.93
CA GLY A 107 21.01 9.22 21.26
C GLY A 107 19.55 8.80 21.47
N ASN A 108 18.73 8.68 20.42
CA ASN A 108 17.27 8.44 20.56
C ASN A 108 16.76 7.23 19.79
N LEU A 109 17.66 6.32 19.38
CA LEU A 109 17.28 5.07 18.72
C LEU A 109 17.17 3.96 19.78
N ASP A 110 15.95 3.50 20.05
CA ASP A 110 15.73 2.32 20.88
C ASP A 110 16.21 1.03 20.17
N TYR A 111 16.29 -0.06 20.92
CA TYR A 111 16.80 -1.34 20.38
C TYR A 111 15.98 -1.84 19.18
N GLU A 112 14.65 -1.74 19.25
CA GLU A 112 13.75 -2.23 18.21
C GLU A 112 13.84 -1.38 16.94
N THR A 113 13.85 -0.06 17.09
CA THR A 113 14.05 0.85 15.95
C THR A 113 15.38 0.57 15.26
N ARG A 114 16.47 0.31 16.02
CA ARG A 114 17.75 -0.07 15.43
C ARG A 114 17.70 -1.42 14.72
N LYS A 115 16.99 -2.38 15.29
CA LYS A 115 16.82 -3.71 14.70
C LYS A 115 16.03 -3.61 13.40
N MET A 116 14.90 -2.89 13.39
CA MET A 116 14.15 -2.62 12.17
C MET A 116 14.95 -1.85 11.13
N LEU A 117 15.69 -0.83 11.55
CA LEU A 117 16.49 -0.01 10.64
C LEU A 117 17.55 -0.85 9.89
N ARG A 118 18.14 -1.87 10.54
CA ARG A 118 19.10 -2.79 9.91
C ARG A 118 18.56 -3.56 8.72
N LEU A 119 17.24 -3.71 8.63
CA LEU A 119 16.58 -4.35 7.48
C LEU A 119 16.59 -3.45 6.22
N PHE A 120 16.72 -2.14 6.40
CA PHE A 120 16.57 -1.13 5.34
C PHE A 120 17.82 -0.34 5.05
N VAL A 121 18.87 -0.49 5.87
CA VAL A 121 20.12 0.29 5.69
C VAL A 121 21.34 -0.60 5.85
N TYR A 122 22.43 -0.20 5.22
CA TYR A 122 23.75 -0.75 5.45
C TYR A 122 24.79 0.38 5.64
N ALA A 123 25.90 0.11 6.32
CA ALA A 123 27.01 1.02 6.44
C ALA A 123 28.00 0.74 5.29
N GLY A 124 28.03 1.62 4.31
CA GLY A 124 28.91 1.52 3.16
C GLY A 124 29.81 2.76 3.01
N ASP A 125 30.82 2.66 2.16
CA ASP A 125 31.72 3.76 1.88
C ASP A 125 31.01 4.99 1.31
N VAL A 126 31.48 6.18 1.68
CA VAL A 126 31.05 7.42 1.04
C VAL A 126 31.92 7.64 -0.18
N PRO A 127 31.38 7.65 -1.39
CA PRO A 127 32.17 7.86 -2.60
C PRO A 127 32.82 9.26 -2.58
N VAL A 128 34.13 9.28 -2.53
CA VAL A 128 34.98 10.52 -2.40
C VAL A 128 34.88 11.42 -3.64
N LYS A 129 34.45 10.92 -4.78
CA LYS A 129 34.20 11.69 -6.02
C LYS A 129 32.97 11.13 -6.72
N ARG A 130 32.19 12.02 -7.37
CA ARG A 130 31.16 11.61 -8.34
C ARG A 130 31.81 10.72 -9.39
N GLN A 131 31.68 9.42 -9.26
CA GLN A 131 32.18 8.47 -10.25
C GLN A 131 31.51 8.77 -11.59
N LYS A 132 32.33 8.89 -12.65
CA LYS A 132 31.81 8.95 -14.02
C LYS A 132 31.10 7.62 -14.29
N LEU A 133 29.84 7.69 -14.67
CA LEU A 133 29.08 6.51 -15.04
C LEU A 133 29.76 5.78 -16.20
N ARG A 134 30.17 4.53 -15.96
CA ARG A 134 30.65 3.62 -17.00
C ARG A 134 29.60 2.51 -17.17
N LEU A 135 29.04 2.40 -18.34
CA LEU A 135 27.96 1.42 -18.61
C LEU A 135 28.39 -0.01 -18.24
N ALA A 136 29.67 -0.36 -18.46
CA ALA A 136 30.19 -1.67 -18.09
C ALA A 136 30.18 -1.93 -16.57
N GLU A 137 30.42 -0.91 -15.72
CA GLU A 137 30.36 -1.00 -14.27
C GLU A 137 28.91 -1.13 -13.81
N VAL A 138 28.00 -0.35 -14.41
CA VAL A 138 26.55 -0.43 -14.13
C VAL A 138 26.01 -1.82 -14.38
N LEU A 139 26.35 -2.43 -15.54
CA LEU A 139 25.88 -3.78 -15.88
C LEU A 139 26.53 -4.88 -15.06
N ARG A 140 27.80 -4.74 -14.67
CA ARG A 140 28.51 -5.74 -13.87
C ARG A 140 28.09 -5.76 -12.41
N ASP A 141 27.90 -4.57 -11.82
CA ASP A 141 27.65 -4.38 -10.39
C ASP A 141 26.15 -4.17 -10.10
N GLY A 142 25.31 -4.26 -11.12
CA GLY A 142 23.87 -4.14 -11.01
C GLY A 142 23.21 -5.43 -10.52
N HIS A 143 22.16 -5.30 -9.73
CA HIS A 143 21.37 -6.40 -9.21
C HIS A 143 20.14 -6.63 -10.08
N ASN A 144 19.95 -7.85 -10.51
CA ASN A 144 18.80 -8.28 -11.29
C ASN A 144 17.87 -9.12 -10.42
N GLU A 145 16.57 -8.92 -10.57
CA GLU A 145 15.56 -9.75 -9.92
C GLU A 145 14.48 -10.13 -10.94
N ILE A 146 14.13 -11.41 -10.97
CA ILE A 146 12.96 -11.92 -11.68
C ILE A 146 12.02 -12.51 -10.65
N VAL A 147 10.76 -12.08 -10.68
CA VAL A 147 9.67 -12.62 -9.85
C VAL A 147 8.59 -13.16 -10.77
N GLY A 148 8.26 -14.43 -10.61
CA GLY A 148 7.10 -15.06 -11.24
C GLY A 148 6.11 -15.51 -10.18
N ARG A 149 4.82 -15.22 -10.37
CA ARG A 149 3.74 -15.63 -9.47
C ARG A 149 2.62 -16.27 -10.27
N MET A 150 1.96 -17.25 -9.68
CA MET A 150 0.75 -17.88 -10.20
C MET A 150 -0.20 -18.22 -9.07
N ASP A 151 -1.48 -17.80 -9.21
CA ASP A 151 -2.55 -18.11 -8.30
C ASP A 151 -3.52 -19.11 -8.97
N ILE A 152 -3.78 -20.21 -8.27
CA ILE A 152 -4.52 -21.37 -8.76
C ILE A 152 -5.72 -21.60 -7.85
N PRO A 153 -6.91 -21.12 -8.19
CA PRO A 153 -8.13 -21.45 -7.45
C PRO A 153 -8.47 -22.93 -7.69
N LEU A 154 -8.72 -23.69 -6.61
CA LEU A 154 -9.11 -25.09 -6.68
C LEU A 154 -10.63 -25.25 -6.85
N TYR A 155 -11.38 -24.18 -6.75
CA TYR A 155 -12.82 -24.09 -6.97
C TYR A 155 -13.15 -23.56 -8.37
N LEU A 156 -14.39 -23.76 -8.79
CA LEU A 156 -14.89 -23.27 -10.07
C LEU A 156 -16.02 -22.25 -9.85
N ARG A 157 -15.83 -21.03 -10.38
CA ARG A 157 -16.88 -20.00 -10.43
C ARG A 157 -17.81 -20.26 -11.61
N ASP A 158 -19.08 -19.86 -11.50
CA ASP A 158 -20.07 -20.04 -12.55
C ASP A 158 -19.63 -19.41 -13.88
N GLY A 159 -18.93 -18.26 -13.87
CA GLY A 159 -18.44 -17.61 -15.08
C GLY A 159 -17.44 -18.44 -15.92
N TYR A 160 -16.87 -19.52 -15.37
CA TYR A 160 -16.01 -20.46 -16.12
C TYR A 160 -16.77 -21.69 -16.64
N ARG A 161 -18.08 -21.84 -16.30
CA ARG A 161 -18.90 -22.94 -16.78
C ARG A 161 -19.36 -22.66 -18.20
N TYR A 162 -19.83 -23.69 -18.87
CA TYR A 162 -20.49 -23.54 -20.16
C TYR A 162 -21.82 -22.83 -19.97
N HIS A 163 -22.08 -21.83 -20.79
CA HIS A 163 -23.34 -21.11 -20.92
C HIS A 163 -23.86 -21.28 -22.35
N SER A 164 -25.17 -21.49 -22.51
CA SER A 164 -25.75 -21.59 -23.83
C SER A 164 -25.70 -20.26 -24.59
N PRO A 165 -25.70 -20.27 -25.94
CA PRO A 165 -25.75 -19.04 -26.71
C PRO A 165 -26.92 -18.12 -26.36
N GLU A 166 -28.11 -18.71 -26.09
CA GLU A 166 -29.32 -18.00 -25.68
C GLU A 166 -29.15 -17.33 -24.30
N GLU A 167 -28.45 -18.00 -23.37
CA GLU A 167 -28.12 -17.43 -22.06
C GLU A 167 -27.14 -16.27 -22.18
N LEU A 168 -26.14 -16.38 -23.04
CA LEU A 168 -25.15 -15.31 -23.28
C LEU A 168 -25.74 -14.13 -24.05
N GLU A 169 -26.72 -14.36 -24.94
CA GLU A 169 -27.46 -13.29 -25.59
C GLU A 169 -28.26 -12.48 -24.58
N ARG A 170 -28.89 -13.15 -23.61
CA ARG A 170 -29.65 -12.50 -22.52
C ARG A 170 -28.77 -11.87 -21.45
N TYR A 171 -27.61 -12.47 -21.15
CA TYR A 171 -26.65 -12.06 -20.13
C TYR A 171 -25.21 -12.11 -20.64
N PRO A 172 -24.77 -11.15 -21.50
CA PRO A 172 -23.47 -11.20 -22.16
C PRO A 172 -22.26 -11.26 -21.23
N ASN A 173 -22.42 -10.76 -19.98
CA ASN A 173 -21.34 -10.67 -19.00
C ASN A 173 -21.26 -11.87 -18.06
N ARG A 174 -22.02 -12.94 -18.33
CA ARG A 174 -22.07 -14.11 -17.45
C ARG A 174 -20.85 -15.01 -17.58
N ALA A 175 -20.23 -15.04 -18.76
CA ALA A 175 -19.04 -15.85 -19.04
C ALA A 175 -17.75 -15.03 -18.95
N TYR A 176 -16.70 -15.65 -18.42
CA TYR A 176 -15.34 -15.10 -18.48
C TYR A 176 -14.69 -15.42 -19.83
N LEU A 177 -13.87 -14.46 -20.32
CA LEU A 177 -13.18 -14.53 -21.60
C LEU A 177 -11.95 -15.44 -21.57
N GLY A 178 -11.34 -15.61 -20.39
CA GLY A 178 -10.11 -16.37 -20.19
C GLY A 178 -10.26 -17.51 -19.18
N ASN A 179 -9.12 -18.07 -18.80
CA ASN A 179 -9.04 -19.16 -17.85
C ASN A 179 -9.03 -18.66 -16.39
N ARG A 180 -9.16 -19.58 -15.42
CA ARG A 180 -9.21 -19.29 -13.99
C ARG A 180 -7.87 -18.95 -13.33
N LEU A 181 -6.75 -19.11 -14.03
CA LEU A 181 -5.43 -18.82 -13.49
C LEU A 181 -5.14 -17.32 -13.55
N SER A 182 -4.63 -16.75 -12.45
CA SER A 182 -3.99 -15.44 -12.46
C SER A 182 -2.48 -15.66 -12.40
N HIS A 183 -1.71 -14.87 -13.13
CA HIS A 183 -0.26 -14.96 -13.10
C HIS A 183 0.39 -13.64 -13.51
N SER A 184 1.52 -13.36 -12.87
CA SER A 184 2.32 -12.18 -13.16
C SER A 184 3.80 -12.51 -13.29
N ILE A 185 4.51 -11.69 -14.03
CA ILE A 185 5.96 -11.73 -14.14
C ILE A 185 6.51 -10.31 -14.00
N ARG A 186 7.60 -10.19 -13.25
CA ARG A 186 8.30 -8.94 -13.09
C ARG A 186 9.79 -9.16 -13.24
N TYR A 187 10.42 -8.28 -14.00
CA TYR A 187 11.87 -8.13 -14.04
C TYR A 187 12.24 -6.75 -13.53
N SER A 188 13.23 -6.67 -12.66
CA SER A 188 13.78 -5.41 -12.16
C SER A 188 15.31 -5.45 -12.13
N PHE A 189 15.90 -4.36 -12.56
CA PHE A 189 17.33 -4.08 -12.47
C PHE A 189 17.54 -2.87 -11.55
N ASN A 190 18.50 -2.98 -10.63
CA ASN A 190 18.85 -1.90 -9.71
C ASN A 190 20.37 -1.78 -9.59
N TRP A 191 20.90 -0.59 -9.89
CA TRP A 191 22.28 -0.23 -9.64
C TRP A 191 22.35 0.92 -8.63
N HIS A 192 22.73 0.60 -7.39
CA HIS A 192 22.93 1.54 -6.28
C HIS A 192 21.76 2.55 -6.06
N ASN A 193 20.53 2.17 -6.34
CA ASN A 193 19.35 3.04 -6.34
C ASN A 193 19.44 4.28 -7.26
N ARG A 194 20.48 4.33 -8.14
CA ARG A 194 20.69 5.43 -9.08
C ARG A 194 20.16 5.14 -10.47
N ILE A 195 20.24 3.90 -10.92
CA ILE A 195 19.66 3.45 -12.19
C ILE A 195 18.80 2.25 -11.88
N ARG A 196 17.51 2.37 -12.15
CA ARG A 196 16.53 1.29 -12.02
C ARG A 196 15.74 1.21 -13.32
N PHE A 197 15.59 0.02 -13.84
CA PHE A 197 14.67 -0.23 -14.94
C PHE A 197 14.02 -1.60 -14.75
N GLY A 198 12.86 -1.77 -15.33
CA GLY A 198 12.15 -3.03 -15.24
C GLY A 198 10.89 -3.04 -16.04
N ILE A 199 10.24 -4.18 -16.00
CA ILE A 199 8.94 -4.42 -16.61
C ILE A 199 8.13 -5.35 -15.73
N SER A 200 6.90 -4.97 -15.45
CA SER A 200 5.91 -5.81 -14.81
C SER A 200 4.81 -6.16 -15.81
N ALA A 201 4.34 -7.38 -15.76
CA ALA A 201 3.23 -7.85 -16.58
C ALA A 201 2.29 -8.69 -15.74
N ASP A 202 0.99 -8.47 -15.92
CA ASP A 202 -0.05 -9.13 -15.13
C ASP A 202 -1.21 -9.62 -15.99
N LYS A 203 -1.86 -10.66 -15.51
CA LYS A 203 -3.09 -11.23 -16.04
C LYS A 203 -3.95 -11.75 -14.91
N ASP A 204 -5.13 -11.17 -14.76
CA ASP A 204 -6.11 -11.60 -13.79
C ASP A 204 -6.86 -12.88 -14.18
N ALA A 205 -7.43 -13.54 -13.16
CA ALA A 205 -8.27 -14.72 -13.36
C ALA A 205 -9.54 -14.36 -14.14
N GLY A 206 -9.73 -14.96 -15.31
CA GLY A 206 -10.86 -14.68 -16.21
C GLY A 206 -10.50 -13.85 -17.44
N GLU A 207 -9.30 -13.28 -17.49
CA GLU A 207 -8.83 -12.49 -18.63
C GLU A 207 -8.28 -13.36 -19.76
N PRO A 208 -8.40 -12.89 -21.03
CA PRO A 208 -7.83 -13.58 -22.16
C PRO A 208 -6.30 -13.52 -22.14
N PHE A 209 -5.64 -14.62 -22.54
CA PHE A 209 -4.19 -14.74 -22.69
C PHE A 209 -3.89 -15.30 -24.07
N PHE A 210 -3.17 -14.57 -24.91
CA PHE A 210 -2.97 -14.87 -26.36
C PHE A 210 -4.26 -15.10 -27.15
N LYS A 211 -5.35 -14.43 -26.75
CA LYS A 211 -6.65 -14.47 -27.43
C LYS A 211 -7.16 -13.05 -27.62
N ARG A 212 -8.09 -12.85 -28.56
CA ARG A 212 -8.75 -11.55 -28.84
C ARG A 212 -7.78 -10.40 -29.11
N ASN A 213 -6.74 -10.62 -29.90
CA ASN A 213 -5.67 -9.64 -30.18
C ASN A 213 -4.86 -9.24 -28.94
N CYS A 214 -4.98 -9.95 -27.82
CA CYS A 214 -4.10 -9.81 -26.68
C CYS A 214 -2.81 -10.57 -26.92
N THR A 215 -1.67 -9.87 -26.91
CA THR A 215 -0.34 -10.44 -27.17
C THR A 215 0.31 -10.95 -25.88
N GLY A 216 -0.41 -11.74 -25.10
CA GLY A 216 0.02 -12.32 -23.83
C GLY A 216 -0.69 -11.67 -22.64
N TYR A 217 0.06 -10.97 -21.82
CA TYR A 217 -0.47 -10.30 -20.62
C TYR A 217 -1.38 -9.13 -20.96
N ASP A 218 -2.40 -8.93 -20.14
CA ASP A 218 -3.35 -7.85 -20.29
C ASP A 218 -2.74 -6.49 -19.98
N PHE A 219 -1.93 -6.42 -18.95
CA PHE A 219 -1.24 -5.22 -18.51
C PHE A 219 0.28 -5.34 -18.62
N TRP A 220 0.93 -4.23 -19.00
CA TRP A 220 2.37 -4.08 -19.08
C TRP A 220 2.81 -2.74 -18.49
N SER A 221 3.77 -2.78 -17.57
CA SER A 221 4.33 -1.60 -16.91
C SER A 221 5.86 -1.53 -17.04
N PRO A 222 6.37 -1.03 -18.19
CA PRO A 222 7.79 -0.75 -18.36
C PRO A 222 8.17 0.57 -17.69
N TYR A 223 9.35 0.61 -17.05
CA TYR A 223 9.89 1.84 -16.46
C TYR A 223 11.40 1.90 -16.56
N LEU A 224 11.92 3.13 -16.67
CA LEU A 224 13.33 3.50 -16.49
C LEU A 224 13.38 4.68 -15.53
N TYR A 225 14.17 4.56 -14.48
CA TYR A 225 14.40 5.63 -13.50
C TYR A 225 15.88 5.83 -13.29
N VAL A 226 16.32 7.09 -13.37
CA VAL A 226 17.70 7.49 -13.21
C VAL A 226 17.79 8.65 -12.23
N LYS A 227 18.74 8.59 -11.28
CA LYS A 227 18.90 9.56 -10.21
C LYS A 227 20.35 10.07 -10.11
N ASP A 228 20.51 11.38 -9.83
CA ASP A 228 21.77 12.04 -9.54
C ASP A 228 22.87 11.88 -10.61
N ILE A 229 22.52 12.14 -11.87
CA ILE A 229 23.48 12.18 -13.00
C ILE A 229 23.71 13.62 -13.46
N GLY A 230 24.82 14.20 -13.07
CA GLY A 230 25.18 15.58 -13.44
C GLY A 230 24.18 16.59 -12.86
N LEU A 231 23.50 17.32 -13.75
CA LEU A 231 22.44 18.26 -13.39
C LEU A 231 21.07 17.58 -13.23
N ILE A 232 20.92 16.37 -13.76
CA ILE A 232 19.69 15.61 -13.66
C ILE A 232 19.62 14.99 -12.26
N LYS A 233 18.65 15.43 -11.49
CA LYS A 233 18.34 14.87 -10.17
C LYS A 233 17.52 13.59 -10.27
N GLU A 234 16.53 13.62 -11.14
CA GLU A 234 15.66 12.49 -11.42
C GLU A 234 15.25 12.49 -12.89
N LEU A 235 15.18 11.32 -13.48
CA LEU A 235 14.61 11.08 -14.80
C LEU A 235 13.73 9.83 -14.71
N ALA A 236 12.48 9.92 -15.12
CA ALA A 236 11.58 8.79 -15.23
C ALA A 236 11.06 8.70 -16.66
N ILE A 237 11.07 7.49 -17.24
CA ILE A 237 10.53 7.20 -18.59
C ILE A 237 9.70 5.92 -18.51
N GLY A 238 8.59 5.88 -19.21
CA GLY A 238 7.64 4.77 -19.19
C GLY A 238 6.52 5.02 -18.19
N ASN A 239 6.20 4.05 -17.35
CA ASN A 239 5.20 4.22 -16.29
C ASN A 239 5.86 4.76 -15.03
N PHE A 240 5.35 5.88 -14.53
CA PHE A 240 5.88 6.53 -13.34
C PHE A 240 4.77 7.19 -12.53
N LYS A 241 5.08 7.53 -11.29
CA LYS A 241 4.24 8.33 -10.38
C LYS A 241 4.97 9.61 -10.03
N VAL A 242 4.23 10.63 -9.64
CA VAL A 242 4.79 11.91 -9.20
C VAL A 242 4.02 12.42 -8.00
N GLN A 243 4.72 13.02 -7.06
CA GLN A 243 4.11 13.69 -5.92
C GLN A 243 4.75 15.05 -5.71
N PHE A 244 3.93 16.09 -5.66
CA PHE A 244 4.32 17.42 -5.24
C PHE A 244 3.40 17.91 -4.13
N GLY A 245 3.92 18.79 -3.27
CA GLY A 245 3.17 19.25 -2.11
C GLY A 245 2.71 18.09 -1.21
N TYR A 246 1.52 18.20 -0.69
CA TYR A 246 0.84 17.17 0.12
C TYR A 246 -0.17 16.36 -0.70
N GLY A 247 -0.09 16.46 -2.02
CA GLY A 247 -0.88 15.67 -2.96
C GLY A 247 -2.26 16.25 -3.25
N LEU A 248 -2.49 17.54 -3.04
CA LEU A 248 -3.75 18.15 -3.41
C LEU A 248 -3.92 18.21 -4.94
N LEU A 249 -2.89 18.63 -5.66
CA LEU A 249 -2.93 18.75 -7.12
C LEU A 249 -2.34 17.51 -7.82
N LEU A 250 -1.14 17.09 -7.39
CA LEU A 250 -0.42 15.93 -7.90
C LEU A 250 0.10 15.09 -6.73
N GLY A 251 -0.61 14.02 -6.41
CA GLY A 251 -0.29 13.06 -5.38
C GLY A 251 -0.19 11.65 -5.96
N GLY A 252 0.91 11.34 -6.61
CA GLY A 252 1.14 10.01 -7.18
C GLY A 252 1.47 9.01 -6.10
N GLY A 253 0.55 8.13 -5.81
CA GLY A 253 0.71 7.10 -4.82
C GLY A 253 -0.64 6.73 -4.22
N PHE A 254 -0.66 6.36 -2.96
CA PHE A 254 -1.88 6.00 -2.22
C PHE A 254 -2.18 7.06 -1.16
N SER A 255 -3.45 7.19 -0.80
CA SER A 255 -3.85 8.04 0.32
C SER A 255 -3.25 7.49 1.62
N ILE A 256 -2.60 8.35 2.37
CA ILE A 256 -2.05 8.00 3.69
C ILE A 256 -3.24 7.86 4.65
N GLY A 257 -3.41 6.68 5.24
CA GLY A 257 -4.41 6.48 6.29
C GLY A 257 -4.19 7.43 7.48
N LYS A 258 -5.24 7.72 8.23
CA LYS A 258 -5.20 8.69 9.35
C LYS A 258 -4.14 8.37 10.40
N SER A 259 -3.96 7.09 10.73
CA SER A 259 -2.91 6.66 11.69
C SER A 259 -1.50 6.93 11.17
N MET A 260 -1.25 6.69 9.88
CA MET A 260 0.02 7.02 9.26
C MET A 260 0.22 8.54 9.13
N ALA A 261 -0.84 9.30 8.90
CA ALA A 261 -0.79 10.76 8.84
C ALA A 261 -0.25 11.37 10.16
N LEU A 262 -0.57 10.80 11.32
CA LEU A 262 -0.04 11.25 12.61
C LEU A 262 1.49 11.18 12.72
N SER A 263 2.10 10.24 12.03
CA SER A 263 3.54 10.02 12.11
C SER A 263 4.31 10.55 10.90
N SER A 264 3.64 10.78 9.79
CA SER A 264 4.31 10.99 8.49
C SER A 264 3.81 12.15 7.64
N ILE A 265 2.77 12.88 8.06
CA ILE A 265 2.22 13.97 7.23
C ILE A 265 3.23 15.10 7.00
N ASP A 266 4.14 15.32 7.93
CA ASP A 266 5.24 16.25 7.77
C ASP A 266 6.39 15.68 6.90
N ARG A 267 6.33 14.38 6.54
CA ARG A 267 7.32 13.67 5.73
C ARG A 267 6.89 13.66 4.28
N ASN A 268 7.22 14.69 3.57
CA ASN A 268 6.80 14.84 2.21
C ASN A 268 7.75 14.14 1.24
N ASN A 269 7.33 13.02 0.70
CA ASN A 269 8.07 12.24 -0.29
C ASN A 269 7.79 12.78 -1.69
N GLN A 270 8.51 13.82 -2.06
CA GLN A 270 8.32 14.53 -3.33
C GLN A 270 9.24 14.04 -4.42
N GLY A 271 8.81 14.18 -5.67
CA GLY A 271 9.56 13.90 -6.88
C GLY A 271 8.94 12.81 -7.75
N LEU A 272 9.74 12.34 -8.68
CA LEU A 272 9.39 11.29 -9.61
C LEU A 272 9.71 9.92 -9.00
N LYS A 273 8.84 8.93 -9.23
CA LYS A 273 9.03 7.55 -8.81
C LYS A 273 8.67 6.58 -9.94
N PRO A 274 9.41 5.48 -10.12
CA PRO A 274 9.00 4.46 -11.08
C PRO A 274 7.71 3.79 -10.63
N HIS A 275 6.83 3.42 -11.56
CA HIS A 275 5.69 2.56 -11.32
C HIS A 275 6.06 1.12 -11.68
N SER A 276 6.41 0.33 -10.69
CA SER A 276 6.88 -1.06 -10.83
C SER A 276 5.85 -2.10 -10.36
N SER A 277 4.67 -1.65 -9.90
CA SER A 277 3.55 -2.47 -9.48
C SER A 277 2.74 -2.99 -10.67
N THR A 278 1.87 -3.97 -10.42
CA THR A 278 0.87 -4.47 -11.38
C THR A 278 -0.42 -3.65 -11.37
N GLN A 279 -0.52 -2.61 -10.56
CA GLN A 279 -1.69 -1.74 -10.49
C GLN A 279 -1.90 -1.00 -11.82
N GLU A 280 -3.11 -1.10 -12.38
CA GLU A 280 -3.45 -0.58 -13.71
C GLU A 280 -3.96 0.85 -13.71
N TYR A 281 -4.12 1.46 -12.55
CA TYR A 281 -4.64 2.82 -12.36
C TYR A 281 -3.67 3.69 -11.54
N GLY A 282 -3.79 5.03 -11.66
CA GLY A 282 -3.07 6.00 -10.82
C GLY A 282 -1.59 6.21 -11.18
N TYR A 283 -1.16 5.83 -12.38
CA TYR A 283 0.17 6.12 -12.92
C TYR A 283 0.12 7.06 -14.12
N LEU A 284 1.25 7.66 -14.45
CA LEU A 284 1.48 8.44 -15.65
C LEU A 284 2.35 7.63 -16.62
N ARG A 285 2.00 7.64 -17.90
CA ARG A 285 2.80 7.00 -18.96
C ARG A 285 3.43 8.06 -19.86
N GLY A 286 4.75 8.18 -19.82
CA GLY A 286 5.44 9.25 -20.54
C GLY A 286 6.86 9.47 -20.07
N ALA A 287 7.24 10.72 -19.84
CA ALA A 287 8.56 11.08 -19.33
C ALA A 287 8.47 12.26 -18.36
N GLY A 288 9.33 12.23 -17.35
CA GLY A 288 9.52 13.34 -16.41
C GLY A 288 11.00 13.52 -16.09
N VAL A 289 11.45 14.76 -15.92
CA VAL A 289 12.82 15.09 -15.57
C VAL A 289 12.87 16.18 -14.52
N ALA A 290 13.76 16.01 -13.54
CA ALA A 290 14.06 17.00 -12.50
C ALA A 290 15.51 17.45 -12.62
N PHE A 291 15.72 18.77 -12.70
CA PHE A 291 17.03 19.41 -12.72
C PHE A 291 17.29 20.08 -11.36
N GLY A 292 18.46 19.86 -10.79
CA GLY A 292 18.83 20.45 -9.52
C GLY A 292 20.07 21.34 -9.61
N ARG A 293 19.96 22.57 -9.05
CA ARG A 293 21.09 23.48 -8.90
C ARG A 293 21.03 24.17 -7.53
N GLY A 294 22.04 23.92 -6.70
CA GLY A 294 22.07 24.46 -5.33
C GLY A 294 20.88 23.94 -4.52
N HIS A 295 20.04 24.84 -4.05
CA HIS A 295 18.87 24.54 -3.22
C HIS A 295 17.56 24.44 -4.02
N THR A 296 17.63 24.64 -5.34
CA THR A 296 16.46 24.66 -6.21
C THR A 296 16.42 23.43 -7.10
N THR A 297 15.24 22.83 -7.21
CA THR A 297 14.92 21.75 -8.15
C THR A 297 13.78 22.21 -9.04
N PHE A 298 13.97 22.07 -10.36
CA PHE A 298 12.93 22.28 -11.37
C PHE A 298 12.57 20.94 -11.97
N THR A 299 11.31 20.58 -11.92
CA THR A 299 10.77 19.32 -12.48
C THR A 299 9.75 19.65 -13.57
N MET A 300 9.81 18.92 -14.66
CA MET A 300 8.77 18.95 -15.71
C MET A 300 8.44 17.53 -16.14
N LEU A 301 7.20 17.31 -16.53
CA LEU A 301 6.72 16.03 -17.03
C LEU A 301 5.66 16.21 -18.12
N ALA A 302 5.59 15.19 -18.97
CA ALA A 302 4.53 15.02 -19.97
C ALA A 302 4.13 13.55 -20.04
N SER A 303 2.83 13.29 -20.10
CA SER A 303 2.30 11.94 -20.19
C SER A 303 1.11 11.84 -21.14
N TYR A 304 0.95 10.63 -21.70
CA TYR A 304 -0.24 10.17 -22.39
C TYR A 304 -0.62 8.81 -21.81
N THR A 305 -1.69 8.77 -21.02
CA THR A 305 -2.12 7.59 -20.30
C THR A 305 -3.48 7.14 -20.84
N PRO A 306 -3.58 5.95 -21.47
CA PRO A 306 -4.86 5.30 -21.75
C PRO A 306 -5.56 4.97 -20.42
N ILE A 307 -6.86 5.15 -20.37
CA ILE A 307 -7.68 4.96 -19.15
C ILE A 307 -8.94 4.18 -19.50
N ASP A 308 -9.32 3.30 -18.60
CA ASP A 308 -10.58 2.56 -18.66
C ASP A 308 -11.72 3.40 -18.11
N ALA A 309 -12.83 3.44 -18.84
CA ALA A 309 -13.99 4.21 -18.43
C ALA A 309 -15.32 3.55 -18.76
N THR A 310 -16.32 3.81 -17.94
CA THR A 310 -17.71 3.56 -18.28
C THR A 310 -18.25 4.81 -18.98
N LEU A 311 -18.63 4.67 -20.24
CA LEU A 311 -19.15 5.79 -21.03
C LEU A 311 -20.66 5.90 -20.92
N LYS A 312 -21.18 7.12 -21.05
CA LYS A 312 -22.60 7.43 -21.24
C LYS A 312 -22.80 7.89 -22.69
N GLY A 313 -23.52 7.09 -23.49
CA GLY A 313 -23.78 7.37 -24.90
C GLY A 313 -22.51 7.52 -25.74
N ASP A 314 -21.45 6.78 -25.44
CA ASP A 314 -20.15 6.72 -26.14
C ASP A 314 -19.37 8.05 -26.28
N THR A 315 -19.90 9.14 -25.72
CA THR A 315 -19.34 10.49 -25.91
C THR A 315 -18.92 11.17 -24.59
N VAL A 316 -19.35 10.67 -23.44
CA VAL A 316 -19.09 11.27 -22.13
C VAL A 316 -18.62 10.20 -21.16
N ILE A 317 -17.59 10.49 -20.38
CA ILE A 317 -17.14 9.63 -19.29
C ILE A 317 -18.16 9.69 -18.15
N GLY A 318 -18.76 8.54 -17.84
CA GLY A 318 -19.66 8.38 -16.68
C GLY A 318 -18.90 8.17 -15.39
N SER A 319 -17.89 7.28 -15.41
CA SER A 319 -16.96 6.99 -14.31
C SER A 319 -15.69 6.37 -14.83
N PHE A 320 -14.59 6.59 -14.13
CA PHE A 320 -13.35 5.85 -14.37
C PHE A 320 -13.46 4.44 -13.78
N LYS A 321 -12.81 3.47 -14.42
CA LYS A 321 -12.74 2.09 -13.96
C LYS A 321 -11.32 1.86 -13.40
N GLU A 322 -11.23 1.66 -12.10
CA GLU A 322 -9.96 1.65 -11.37
C GLU A 322 -9.52 0.25 -10.93
N ASP A 323 -10.36 -0.77 -11.19
CA ASP A 323 -10.12 -2.15 -10.73
C ASP A 323 -9.23 -2.99 -11.67
N GLY A 324 -8.92 -2.50 -12.87
CA GLY A 324 -8.07 -3.19 -13.87
C GLY A 324 -8.67 -4.45 -14.51
N PHE A 325 -9.85 -4.93 -14.10
CA PHE A 325 -10.38 -6.20 -14.61
C PHE A 325 -10.95 -6.12 -16.02
N HIS A 326 -10.52 -7.06 -16.89
CA HIS A 326 -10.98 -7.20 -18.29
C HIS A 326 -11.46 -8.64 -18.59
N ARG A 327 -12.27 -9.21 -17.68
CA ARG A 327 -12.67 -10.63 -17.65
C ARG A 327 -13.91 -10.96 -18.44
N THR A 328 -14.79 -9.97 -18.69
CA THR A 328 -16.08 -10.13 -19.38
C THR A 328 -16.13 -9.21 -20.59
N GLU A 329 -17.11 -9.42 -21.50
CA GLU A 329 -17.31 -8.56 -22.68
C GLU A 329 -17.49 -7.08 -22.31
N LEU A 330 -18.26 -6.82 -21.24
CA LEU A 330 -18.48 -5.45 -20.77
C LEU A 330 -17.20 -4.84 -20.17
N GLU A 331 -16.44 -5.61 -19.37
CA GLU A 331 -15.17 -5.14 -18.83
C GLU A 331 -14.16 -4.88 -19.96
N TRP A 332 -14.10 -5.79 -20.94
CA TRP A 332 -13.23 -5.66 -22.12
C TRP A 332 -13.57 -4.43 -22.98
N SER A 333 -14.85 -4.11 -23.15
CA SER A 333 -15.29 -2.94 -23.92
C SER A 333 -14.91 -1.59 -23.27
N LYS A 334 -14.60 -1.60 -21.99
CA LYS A 334 -14.16 -0.41 -21.23
C LYS A 334 -12.64 -0.19 -21.28
N LYS A 335 -11.89 -1.17 -21.74
CA LYS A 335 -10.44 -1.15 -21.75
C LYS A 335 -9.91 -0.06 -22.68
N ASN A 336 -9.07 0.83 -22.15
CA ASN A 336 -8.37 1.89 -22.90
C ASN A 336 -9.29 2.73 -23.81
N ASN A 337 -10.58 2.86 -23.47
CA ASN A 337 -11.56 3.55 -24.31
C ASN A 337 -11.52 5.08 -24.17
N THR A 338 -10.71 5.59 -23.27
CA THR A 338 -10.41 7.03 -23.14
C THR A 338 -8.93 7.25 -22.86
N SER A 339 -8.48 8.50 -22.85
CA SER A 339 -7.10 8.84 -22.53
C SER A 339 -6.98 10.20 -21.86
N LEU A 340 -5.94 10.32 -21.04
CA LEU A 340 -5.56 11.55 -20.36
C LEU A 340 -4.18 12.00 -20.82
N ARG A 341 -4.06 13.25 -21.23
CA ARG A 341 -2.80 13.94 -21.49
C ARG A 341 -2.52 14.87 -20.34
N THR A 342 -1.35 14.74 -19.71
CA THR A 342 -0.96 15.54 -18.57
C THR A 342 0.37 16.22 -18.83
N ILE A 343 0.47 17.52 -18.56
CA ILE A 343 1.70 18.29 -18.51
C ILE A 343 1.76 18.93 -17.13
N ALA A 344 2.87 18.77 -16.43
CA ALA A 344 3.06 19.45 -15.16
C ALA A 344 4.48 19.95 -14.99
N THR A 345 4.62 21.03 -14.23
CA THR A 345 5.90 21.61 -13.83
C THR A 345 5.88 21.90 -12.34
N ASN A 346 7.06 21.73 -11.70
CA ASN A 346 7.24 22.08 -10.29
C ASN A 346 8.58 22.79 -10.09
N VAL A 347 8.58 23.86 -9.32
CA VAL A 347 9.77 24.51 -8.82
C VAL A 347 9.80 24.35 -7.32
N ARG A 348 10.87 23.76 -6.78
CA ARG A 348 11.05 23.52 -5.36
C ARG A 348 12.34 24.12 -4.86
N TYR A 349 12.26 24.86 -3.76
CA TYR A 349 13.39 25.37 -2.99
C TYR A 349 13.47 24.66 -1.65
N SER A 350 14.65 24.16 -1.26
CA SER A 350 14.88 23.46 0.01
C SER A 350 16.16 23.96 0.67
N TYR A 351 16.03 24.51 1.90
CA TYR A 351 17.17 25.00 2.65
C TYR A 351 16.94 24.90 4.17
N ARG A 352 17.83 24.21 4.89
CA ARG A 352 17.86 24.13 6.36
C ARG A 352 16.50 23.80 7.00
N GLY A 353 15.80 22.79 6.46
CA GLY A 353 14.49 22.37 6.95
C GLY A 353 13.31 23.27 6.53
N LEU A 354 13.56 24.30 5.73
CA LEU A 354 12.55 25.05 5.01
C LEU A 354 12.42 24.46 3.61
N ARG A 355 11.19 24.23 3.17
CA ARG A 355 10.85 23.84 1.80
C ARG A 355 9.70 24.70 1.32
N TYR A 356 9.79 25.11 0.08
CA TYR A 356 8.74 25.84 -0.61
C TYR A 356 8.63 25.30 -2.03
N GLY A 357 7.41 24.99 -2.48
CA GLY A 357 7.13 24.46 -3.80
C GLY A 357 6.01 25.21 -4.51
N VAL A 358 6.10 25.24 -5.84
CA VAL A 358 5.06 25.77 -6.73
C VAL A 358 4.87 24.76 -7.84
N THR A 359 3.64 24.33 -8.06
CA THR A 359 3.26 23.34 -9.08
C THR A 359 2.23 23.94 -10.04
N PHE A 360 2.39 23.68 -11.30
CA PHE A 360 1.41 23.93 -12.35
C PHE A 360 1.04 22.60 -13.01
N LEU A 361 -0.26 22.42 -13.31
CA LEU A 361 -0.83 21.25 -13.95
C LEU A 361 -1.75 21.66 -15.09
N ALA A 362 -1.65 21.00 -16.22
CA ALA A 362 -2.60 21.08 -17.32
C ALA A 362 -2.93 19.68 -17.83
N GLU A 363 -4.21 19.34 -17.88
CA GLU A 363 -4.72 18.05 -18.28
C GLU A 363 -5.77 18.18 -19.36
N LYS A 364 -5.82 17.19 -20.26
CA LYS A 364 -6.82 17.09 -21.32
C LYS A 364 -7.29 15.66 -21.47
N LEU A 365 -8.57 15.46 -21.26
CA LEU A 365 -9.27 14.21 -21.52
C LEU A 365 -9.61 14.07 -23.01
N SER A 366 -9.64 12.85 -23.53
CA SER A 366 -10.13 12.58 -24.90
C SER A 366 -11.64 12.70 -25.02
N LEU A 367 -12.37 12.41 -23.94
CA LEU A 367 -13.82 12.59 -23.79
C LEU A 367 -14.10 13.39 -22.52
N PRO A 368 -15.18 14.22 -22.50
CA PRO A 368 -15.49 15.04 -21.32
C PRO A 368 -15.96 14.18 -20.14
N TYR A 369 -15.58 14.62 -18.92
CA TYR A 369 -16.02 14.06 -17.64
C TYR A 369 -16.73 15.14 -16.82
N LYS A 370 -17.97 14.89 -16.39
CA LYS A 370 -18.81 15.85 -15.66
C LYS A 370 -18.84 17.27 -16.29
N GLY A 371 -18.82 17.36 -17.62
CA GLY A 371 -18.81 18.62 -18.35
C GLY A 371 -17.43 19.22 -18.62
N HIS A 372 -16.35 18.70 -18.06
CA HIS A 372 -14.99 19.18 -18.25
C HIS A 372 -14.25 18.34 -19.30
N GLY A 373 -13.67 19.00 -20.31
CA GLY A 373 -12.79 18.36 -21.30
C GLY A 373 -11.31 18.31 -20.89
N GLY A 374 -10.97 18.90 -19.77
CA GLY A 374 -9.63 18.99 -19.19
C GLY A 374 -9.62 19.85 -17.96
N PHE A 375 -8.47 19.93 -17.28
CA PHE A 375 -8.29 20.63 -16.03
C PHE A 375 -7.02 21.47 -16.06
N MET A 376 -7.06 22.64 -15.43
CA MET A 376 -5.88 23.49 -15.25
C MET A 376 -5.77 23.91 -13.79
N GLY A 377 -4.63 23.63 -13.18
CA GLY A 377 -4.42 23.84 -11.76
C GLY A 377 -3.07 24.43 -11.40
N PHE A 378 -3.07 25.07 -10.27
CA PHE A 378 -1.90 25.65 -9.63
C PHE A 378 -1.91 25.27 -8.14
N SER A 379 -0.75 24.86 -7.60
CA SER A 379 -0.62 24.72 -6.15
C SER A 379 0.68 25.33 -5.65
N THR A 380 0.65 25.74 -4.38
CA THR A 380 1.83 26.15 -3.63
C THR A 380 1.89 25.39 -2.33
N ASP A 381 3.06 24.86 -2.02
CA ASP A 381 3.32 24.11 -0.80
C ASP A 381 4.46 24.75 0.02
N PHE A 382 4.34 24.60 1.32
CA PHE A 382 5.29 25.10 2.29
C PHE A 382 5.50 24.05 3.38
N SER A 383 6.77 23.83 3.81
CA SER A 383 7.04 23.10 5.03
C SER A 383 8.25 23.66 5.78
N LEU A 384 8.15 23.65 7.09
CA LEU A 384 9.21 24.07 7.99
C LEU A 384 9.42 23.00 9.06
N HIS A 385 10.60 22.41 9.11
CA HIS A 385 10.98 21.38 10.07
C HIS A 385 12.00 21.92 11.06
N ARG A 386 11.68 21.77 12.33
CA ARG A 386 12.57 22.08 13.47
C ARG A 386 12.52 20.92 14.48
N PRO A 387 13.50 20.76 15.37
CA PRO A 387 13.54 19.63 16.31
C PRO A 387 12.28 19.48 17.18
N ARG A 388 11.69 20.60 17.59
CA ARG A 388 10.50 20.61 18.47
C ARG A 388 9.18 20.81 17.76
N TYR A 389 9.17 21.34 16.56
CA TYR A 389 7.95 21.59 15.80
C TYR A 389 8.15 21.43 14.31
N ALA A 390 7.08 21.04 13.61
CA ALA A 390 7.01 21.11 12.17
C ALA A 390 5.68 21.76 11.75
N LEU A 391 5.74 22.52 10.67
CA LEU A 391 4.59 23.13 10.03
C LEU A 391 4.60 22.75 8.57
N ALA A 392 3.43 22.45 8.01
CA ALA A 392 3.29 22.09 6.61
C ALA A 392 1.95 22.56 6.09
N ALA A 393 1.90 23.08 4.86
CA ALA A 393 0.67 23.47 4.22
C ALA A 393 0.76 23.36 2.69
N GLU A 394 -0.37 23.08 2.06
CA GLU A 394 -0.56 23.19 0.62
C GLU A 394 -1.87 23.93 0.35
N PHE A 395 -1.81 24.86 -0.59
CA PHE A 395 -2.97 25.57 -1.16
C PHE A 395 -3.01 25.26 -2.65
N SER A 396 -4.15 24.83 -3.14
CA SER A 396 -4.35 24.47 -4.55
C SER A 396 -5.61 25.10 -5.12
N VAL A 397 -5.51 25.52 -6.36
CA VAL A 397 -6.66 25.97 -7.17
C VAL A 397 -6.70 25.12 -8.44
N LEU A 398 -7.84 24.53 -8.75
CA LEU A 398 -8.09 23.73 -9.95
C LEU A 398 -9.41 24.20 -10.58
N ASP A 399 -9.35 24.74 -11.80
CA ASP A 399 -10.51 25.31 -12.52
C ASP A 399 -11.36 26.26 -11.64
N GLY A 400 -10.69 27.08 -10.81
CA GLY A 400 -11.35 28.04 -9.91
C GLY A 400 -11.77 27.47 -8.56
N ASN A 401 -11.73 26.14 -8.37
CA ASN A 401 -12.06 25.48 -7.11
C ASN A 401 -10.83 25.36 -6.21
N VAL A 402 -11.03 25.51 -4.90
CA VAL A 402 -9.96 25.63 -3.91
C VAL A 402 -9.86 24.39 -3.04
N ALA A 403 -8.65 23.97 -2.76
CA ALA A 403 -8.34 22.98 -1.75
C ALA A 403 -7.20 23.45 -0.85
N VAL A 404 -7.33 23.23 0.45
CA VAL A 404 -6.33 23.60 1.47
C VAL A 404 -6.09 22.43 2.40
N LEU A 405 -4.81 22.17 2.68
CA LEU A 405 -4.38 21.26 3.72
C LEU A 405 -3.27 21.93 4.52
N ALA A 406 -3.39 21.91 5.85
CA ALA A 406 -2.37 22.45 6.75
C ALA A 406 -2.16 21.49 7.92
N SER A 407 -0.92 21.27 8.31
CA SER A 407 -0.56 20.43 9.42
C SER A 407 0.46 21.07 10.34
N GLN A 408 0.39 20.70 11.61
CA GLN A 408 1.38 21.08 12.61
C GLN A 408 1.71 19.90 13.51
N THR A 409 2.98 19.80 13.89
CA THR A 409 3.50 18.78 14.79
C THR A 409 4.30 19.44 15.89
N PHE A 410 4.02 19.10 17.15
CA PHE A 410 4.77 19.52 18.33
C PHE A 410 5.38 18.30 19.02
N ARG A 411 6.68 18.35 19.28
CA ARG A 411 7.45 17.27 19.93
C ARG A 411 7.90 17.73 21.30
N PHE A 412 7.42 17.05 22.34
CA PHE A 412 7.74 17.33 23.73
C PHE A 412 8.95 16.50 24.19
N GLN A 413 9.66 16.97 25.20
CA GLN A 413 10.89 16.29 25.68
C GLN A 413 10.64 14.93 26.33
N ASN A 414 9.42 14.68 26.82
CA ASN A 414 9.01 13.47 27.54
C ASN A 414 8.46 12.36 26.62
N GLY A 415 8.78 12.39 25.32
CA GLY A 415 8.37 11.37 24.33
C GLY A 415 6.94 11.55 23.78
N TRP A 416 6.23 12.60 24.17
CA TRP A 416 4.94 12.93 23.59
C TRP A 416 5.10 13.73 22.28
N THR A 417 4.28 13.40 21.31
CA THR A 417 4.13 14.18 20.07
C THR A 417 2.66 14.45 19.82
N MET A 418 2.32 15.71 19.58
CA MET A 418 0.97 16.15 19.19
C MET A 418 0.97 16.57 17.74
N ASN A 419 0.02 16.07 16.98
CA ASN A 419 -0.19 16.42 15.58
C ASN A 419 -1.59 16.98 15.38
N SER A 420 -1.73 17.93 14.47
CA SER A 420 -3.05 18.34 13.97
C SER A 420 -3.00 18.59 12.47
N VAL A 421 -4.10 18.25 11.79
CA VAL A 421 -4.28 18.43 10.35
C VAL A 421 -5.62 19.06 10.10
N PHE A 422 -5.61 20.26 9.54
CA PHE A 422 -6.79 20.92 9.01
C PHE A 422 -6.87 20.69 7.51
N ARG A 423 -8.07 20.43 7.00
CA ARG A 423 -8.33 20.27 5.58
C ARG A 423 -9.65 20.91 5.19
N SER A 424 -9.70 21.53 4.00
CA SER A 424 -10.92 22.10 3.43
C SER A 424 -10.84 22.02 1.90
N TYR A 425 -11.80 21.32 1.32
CA TYR A 425 -11.88 21.04 -0.11
C TYR A 425 -13.22 21.48 -0.67
N SER A 426 -13.20 22.33 -1.70
CA SER A 426 -14.44 22.79 -2.36
C SER A 426 -15.24 21.63 -2.92
N PRO A 427 -16.58 21.75 -2.99
CA PRO A 427 -17.45 20.70 -3.55
C PRO A 427 -17.08 20.26 -4.97
N ASP A 428 -16.66 21.20 -5.82
CA ASP A 428 -16.30 20.94 -7.22
C ASP A 428 -14.78 20.83 -7.46
N TYR A 429 -13.98 20.67 -6.40
CA TYR A 429 -12.56 20.39 -6.55
C TYR A 429 -12.36 18.95 -7.07
N MET A 430 -11.85 18.78 -8.28
CA MET A 430 -11.83 17.50 -9.00
C MET A 430 -10.45 17.22 -9.62
N SER A 431 -9.41 16.97 -8.82
CA SER A 431 -8.13 16.50 -9.35
C SER A 431 -8.15 14.99 -9.59
N LEU A 432 -7.73 14.55 -10.79
CA LEU A 432 -7.63 13.13 -11.16
C LEU A 432 -6.42 12.44 -10.53
N HIS A 433 -5.45 13.20 -10.04
CA HIS A 433 -4.22 12.69 -9.42
C HIS A 433 -4.06 13.10 -7.96
N THR A 434 -5.13 13.54 -7.31
CA THR A 434 -5.06 13.90 -5.90
C THR A 434 -4.97 12.67 -5.01
N ASN A 435 -4.18 12.78 -3.95
CA ASN A 435 -4.01 11.72 -2.97
C ASN A 435 -3.80 12.28 -1.54
N ALA A 436 -4.25 13.50 -1.33
CA ALA A 436 -4.19 14.15 -0.04
C ALA A 436 -5.10 13.44 0.98
N MET A 437 -4.82 13.66 2.26
CA MET A 437 -5.61 13.07 3.34
C MET A 437 -7.06 13.55 3.30
N ALA A 438 -7.99 12.61 3.24
CA ALA A 438 -9.44 12.86 3.26
C ALA A 438 -10.17 11.71 3.99
N GLU A 439 -11.42 11.94 4.38
CA GLU A 439 -12.30 10.84 4.85
C GLU A 439 -12.77 9.96 3.69
N GLY A 440 -12.93 10.54 2.52
CA GLY A 440 -13.31 9.84 1.29
C GLY A 440 -12.47 10.34 0.12
N SER A 441 -13.06 11.10 -0.79
CA SER A 441 -12.35 11.79 -1.86
C SER A 441 -11.89 13.19 -1.41
N VAL A 442 -10.84 13.71 -2.05
CA VAL A 442 -10.37 15.10 -1.84
C VAL A 442 -11.31 16.07 -2.57
N GLN A 443 -12.54 16.13 -2.08
CA GLN A 443 -13.66 16.90 -2.64
C GLN A 443 -14.75 17.03 -1.58
N ASN A 444 -15.41 18.20 -1.50
CA ASN A 444 -16.60 18.42 -0.66
C ASN A 444 -16.38 18.02 0.81
N GLU A 445 -15.27 18.43 1.40
CA GLU A 445 -14.92 18.04 2.77
C GLU A 445 -14.22 19.17 3.52
N THR A 446 -14.63 19.38 4.78
CA THR A 446 -13.87 20.16 5.75
C THR A 446 -13.66 19.31 7.00
N GLY A 447 -12.43 19.25 7.51
CA GLY A 447 -12.12 18.38 8.66
C GLY A 447 -10.93 18.86 9.47
N LEU A 448 -10.90 18.40 10.72
CA LEU A 448 -9.81 18.60 11.67
C LEU A 448 -9.47 17.30 12.34
N LEU A 449 -8.29 16.79 12.05
CA LEU A 449 -7.70 15.64 12.76
C LEU A 449 -6.75 16.15 13.82
N MET A 450 -6.88 15.65 15.05
CA MET A 450 -5.93 15.87 16.12
C MET A 450 -5.47 14.53 16.69
N GLY A 451 -4.17 14.35 16.83
CA GLY A 451 -3.59 13.12 17.32
C GLY A 451 -2.50 13.34 18.35
N LEU A 452 -2.34 12.34 19.19
CA LEU A 452 -1.34 12.29 20.23
C LEU A 452 -0.62 10.95 20.16
N THR A 453 0.73 10.97 20.18
CA THR A 453 1.54 9.76 20.23
C THR A 453 2.50 9.85 21.41
N HIS A 454 2.76 8.71 22.03
CA HIS A 454 3.76 8.56 23.08
C HIS A 454 4.65 7.37 22.80
N ASP A 455 5.94 7.60 22.82
CA ASP A 455 6.95 6.56 22.62
C ASP A 455 7.83 6.46 23.88
N SER A 456 7.74 5.32 24.56
CA SER A 456 8.61 4.96 25.67
C SER A 456 9.18 3.56 25.44
N ARG A 457 10.16 3.17 26.25
CA ARG A 457 10.91 1.91 26.07
C ARG A 457 10.03 0.66 25.96
N ASN A 458 8.97 0.59 26.75
CA ASN A 458 8.14 -0.62 26.86
C ASN A 458 6.70 -0.40 26.39
N LEU A 459 6.29 0.84 26.16
CA LEU A 459 4.91 1.17 25.82
C LEU A 459 4.89 2.26 24.74
N LYS A 460 4.35 1.93 23.59
CA LYS A 460 4.02 2.89 22.54
C LYS A 460 2.51 3.05 22.52
N MET A 461 2.05 4.29 22.50
CA MET A 461 0.62 4.61 22.42
C MET A 461 0.40 5.65 21.34
N SER A 462 -0.68 5.51 20.61
CA SER A 462 -1.16 6.56 19.73
C SER A 462 -2.68 6.63 19.74
N GLY A 463 -3.20 7.79 19.43
CA GLY A 463 -4.63 7.98 19.25
C GLY A 463 -4.95 9.26 18.52
N TYR A 464 -6.12 9.29 17.88
CA TYR A 464 -6.61 10.48 17.22
C TYR A 464 -8.12 10.65 17.36
N ILE A 465 -8.54 11.89 17.19
CA ILE A 465 -9.90 12.30 16.87
C ILE A 465 -9.90 13.04 15.52
N ASP A 466 -10.75 12.62 14.62
CA ASP A 466 -10.99 13.29 13.34
C ASP A 466 -12.45 13.71 13.26
N LEU A 467 -12.67 15.03 13.18
CA LEU A 467 -13.98 15.64 13.00
C LEU A 467 -14.08 16.11 11.56
N PHE A 468 -15.11 15.69 10.84
CA PHE A 468 -15.29 16.04 9.44
C PHE A 468 -16.74 16.35 9.10
N MET A 469 -16.91 17.15 8.08
CA MET A 469 -18.21 17.46 7.49
C MET A 469 -18.12 17.58 5.97
N HIS A 470 -19.23 17.27 5.32
CA HIS A 470 -19.43 17.47 3.89
C HIS A 470 -20.45 18.58 3.72
N PRO A 471 -20.03 19.78 3.26
CA PRO A 471 -20.89 20.95 3.11
C PRO A 471 -22.06 20.75 2.15
N GLU A 472 -21.89 19.91 1.13
CA GLU A 472 -22.90 19.61 0.13
C GLU A 472 -23.28 18.13 0.10
N PRO A 473 -24.45 17.76 -0.49
CA PRO A 473 -24.84 16.38 -0.67
C PRO A 473 -23.78 15.52 -1.35
N LYS A 474 -23.72 14.25 -0.97
CA LYS A 474 -22.86 13.25 -1.60
C LYS A 474 -23.57 11.91 -1.70
N TYR A 475 -22.95 10.94 -2.37
CA TYR A 475 -23.49 9.59 -2.43
C TYR A 475 -23.72 9.00 -1.02
N GLY A 476 -24.96 8.62 -0.74
CA GLY A 476 -25.40 8.09 0.55
C GLY A 476 -25.63 9.12 1.66
N ALA A 477 -25.65 10.43 1.32
CA ALA A 477 -26.08 11.52 2.19
C ALA A 477 -26.65 12.66 1.33
N SER A 478 -27.97 12.71 1.24
CA SER A 478 -28.74 13.64 0.39
C SER A 478 -28.69 15.10 0.85
N GLU A 479 -28.15 15.37 2.03
CA GLU A 479 -27.98 16.68 2.63
C GLU A 479 -26.56 16.85 3.20
N ARG A 480 -26.27 18.06 3.70
CA ARG A 480 -25.03 18.32 4.46
C ARG A 480 -24.89 17.31 5.59
N SER A 481 -23.74 16.65 5.64
CA SER A 481 -23.49 15.58 6.61
C SER A 481 -22.20 15.79 7.38
N ASN A 482 -22.12 15.18 8.56
CA ASN A 482 -20.93 15.22 9.40
C ASN A 482 -20.59 13.83 9.97
N GLY A 483 -19.42 13.75 10.56
CA GLY A 483 -18.98 12.53 11.25
C GLY A 483 -17.78 12.77 12.14
N MET A 484 -17.48 11.74 12.90
CA MET A 484 -16.37 11.67 13.84
C MET A 484 -15.72 10.29 13.76
N ASP A 485 -14.40 10.25 13.85
CA ASP A 485 -13.62 9.04 13.87
C ASP A 485 -12.60 9.12 15.02
N LEU A 486 -12.69 8.20 15.96
CA LEU A 486 -11.83 8.07 17.12
C LEU A 486 -11.04 6.77 17.01
N ARG A 487 -9.73 6.82 17.23
CA ARG A 487 -8.89 5.62 17.33
C ARG A 487 -7.92 5.76 18.48
N ALA A 488 -7.70 4.66 19.16
CA ALA A 488 -6.64 4.51 20.16
C ALA A 488 -5.92 3.18 19.92
N GLU A 489 -4.62 3.17 20.09
CA GLU A 489 -3.79 1.96 20.01
C GLU A 489 -2.69 1.98 21.06
N ALA A 490 -2.32 0.81 21.53
CA ALA A 490 -1.24 0.60 22.49
C ALA A 490 -0.46 -0.66 22.10
N ASP A 491 0.86 -0.56 22.09
CA ASP A 491 1.81 -1.65 21.91
C ASP A 491 2.65 -1.75 23.19
N TRP A 492 2.46 -2.82 23.96
CA TRP A 492 3.05 -3.00 25.27
C TRP A 492 3.93 -4.25 25.32
N LYS A 493 5.23 -4.04 25.53
CA LYS A 493 6.22 -5.10 25.77
C LYS A 493 6.14 -5.55 27.22
N LEU A 494 5.50 -6.69 27.47
CA LEU A 494 5.35 -7.30 28.81
C LEU A 494 6.64 -7.94 29.31
N GLY A 495 7.63 -8.10 28.43
CA GLY A 495 8.91 -8.71 28.74
C GLY A 495 9.78 -8.85 27.50
N ARG A 496 10.73 -9.79 27.54
CA ARG A 496 11.62 -10.05 26.39
C ARG A 496 10.97 -10.90 25.30
N ARG A 497 9.85 -11.57 25.59
CA ARG A 497 9.23 -12.55 24.72
C ARG A 497 7.77 -12.29 24.43
N ASP A 498 7.15 -11.47 25.25
CA ASP A 498 5.72 -11.22 25.20
C ASP A 498 5.43 -9.78 24.80
N ASN A 499 4.59 -9.63 23.81
CA ASN A 499 4.08 -8.35 23.36
C ASN A 499 2.55 -8.39 23.31
N LEU A 500 1.91 -7.36 23.85
CA LEU A 500 0.48 -7.15 23.81
C LEU A 500 0.17 -5.89 23.00
N TYR A 501 -0.58 -6.04 21.91
CA TYR A 501 -1.04 -4.94 21.07
C TYR A 501 -2.56 -4.85 21.11
N ALA A 502 -3.08 -3.67 21.35
CA ALA A 502 -4.51 -3.41 21.40
C ALA A 502 -4.88 -2.22 20.54
N THR A 503 -5.97 -2.31 19.78
CA THR A 503 -6.57 -1.17 19.09
C THR A 503 -8.06 -1.10 19.34
N ALA A 504 -8.57 0.13 19.42
CA ALA A 504 -9.99 0.43 19.48
C ALA A 504 -10.29 1.59 18.54
N ARG A 505 -11.28 1.44 17.68
CA ARG A 505 -11.77 2.48 16.79
C ARG A 505 -13.26 2.62 16.91
N PHE A 506 -13.72 3.84 16.96
CA PHE A 506 -15.13 4.22 16.94
C PHE A 506 -15.33 5.27 15.85
N LYS A 507 -16.21 4.98 14.89
CA LYS A 507 -16.52 5.90 13.80
C LYS A 507 -18.02 6.09 13.71
N SER A 508 -18.44 7.34 13.68
CA SER A 508 -19.83 7.75 13.51
C SER A 508 -19.93 8.68 12.32
N LYS A 509 -20.81 8.40 11.39
CA LYS A 509 -21.07 9.26 10.22
C LYS A 509 -22.54 9.23 9.82
N GLN A 510 -23.05 10.35 9.33
CA GLN A 510 -24.42 10.44 8.86
C GLN A 510 -24.58 9.79 7.48
N LYS A 511 -25.68 9.08 7.31
CA LYS A 511 -26.13 8.46 6.06
C LYS A 511 -27.63 8.63 5.88
N ASP A 512 -28.09 8.60 4.63
CA ASP A 512 -29.53 8.53 4.32
C ASP A 512 -30.15 7.29 4.95
N CYS A 513 -31.27 7.48 5.64
CA CYS A 513 -32.07 6.43 6.21
C CYS A 513 -33.44 6.37 5.50
N SER A 514 -33.69 5.29 4.76
CA SER A 514 -34.96 5.07 4.07
C SER A 514 -36.15 4.92 5.03
N TYR A 515 -35.89 4.51 6.28
CA TYR A 515 -36.92 4.31 7.31
C TYR A 515 -37.38 5.62 7.93
N THR A 516 -36.49 6.56 8.25
CA THR A 516 -36.82 7.87 8.84
C THR A 516 -37.02 8.97 7.79
N GLY A 517 -36.53 8.76 6.56
CA GLY A 517 -36.50 9.78 5.50
C GLY A 517 -35.51 10.92 5.79
N GLN A 518 -34.61 10.78 6.77
CA GLN A 518 -33.66 11.77 7.20
C GLN A 518 -32.24 11.17 7.28
N LEU A 519 -31.24 12.05 7.50
CA LEU A 519 -29.88 11.61 7.80
C LEU A 519 -29.77 11.09 9.22
N GLU A 520 -29.30 9.85 9.36
CA GLU A 520 -29.10 9.20 10.64
C GLU A 520 -27.63 8.78 10.83
N TYR A 521 -27.22 8.70 12.09
CA TYR A 521 -25.85 8.27 12.40
C TYR A 521 -25.68 6.76 12.24
N CYS A 522 -24.74 6.39 11.39
CA CYS A 522 -24.23 5.03 11.27
C CYS A 522 -22.94 4.92 12.11
N ILE A 523 -22.98 4.04 13.10
CA ILE A 523 -21.89 3.84 14.06
C ILE A 523 -21.17 2.53 13.75
N THR A 524 -19.84 2.58 13.66
CA THR A 524 -19.01 1.38 13.54
C THR A 524 -17.96 1.35 14.65
N GLY A 525 -17.85 0.22 15.32
CA GLY A 525 -16.82 -0.08 16.32
C GLY A 525 -15.90 -1.20 15.83
N ARG A 526 -14.61 -1.05 15.94
CA ARG A 526 -13.60 -2.05 15.59
C ARG A 526 -12.61 -2.19 16.72
N TYR A 527 -12.39 -3.39 17.19
CA TYR A 527 -11.51 -3.69 18.33
C TYR A 527 -10.63 -4.88 17.99
N ARG A 528 -9.36 -4.80 18.34
CA ARG A 528 -8.39 -5.87 18.14
C ARG A 528 -7.49 -5.99 19.35
N LEU A 529 -7.26 -7.22 19.79
CA LEU A 529 -6.28 -7.57 20.81
C LEU A 529 -5.35 -8.63 20.22
N ARG A 530 -4.04 -8.40 20.24
CA ARG A 530 -3.03 -9.31 19.75
C ARG A 530 -2.00 -9.59 20.84
N TRP A 531 -1.82 -10.84 21.17
CA TRP A 531 -0.73 -11.33 22.00
C TRP A 531 0.26 -12.10 21.16
N THR A 532 1.53 -11.68 21.17
CA THR A 532 2.63 -12.32 20.49
C THR A 532 3.60 -12.89 21.52
N HIS A 533 3.92 -14.17 21.40
CA HIS A 533 4.86 -14.88 22.26
C HIS A 533 5.99 -15.49 21.45
N ASN A 534 7.22 -15.06 21.71
CA ASN A 534 8.45 -15.60 21.12
C ASN A 534 8.97 -16.77 21.96
N CYS A 535 8.84 -18.01 21.44
CA CYS A 535 9.26 -19.22 22.11
C CYS A 535 10.79 -19.33 22.18
N ARG A 536 11.30 -20.13 23.12
CA ARG A 536 12.76 -20.38 23.26
C ARG A 536 13.39 -21.09 22.06
N ASN A 537 12.62 -21.83 21.30
CA ASN A 537 13.04 -22.58 20.12
C ASN A 537 12.99 -21.77 18.82
N GLY A 538 12.85 -20.44 18.90
CA GLY A 538 12.75 -19.54 17.74
C GLY A 538 11.38 -19.50 17.06
N ALA A 539 10.38 -20.21 17.56
CA ALA A 539 9.02 -20.10 17.04
C ALA A 539 8.30 -18.87 17.59
N GLU A 540 7.45 -18.25 16.79
CA GLU A 540 6.52 -17.21 17.21
C GLU A 540 5.09 -17.77 17.25
N LEU A 541 4.38 -17.47 18.34
CA LEU A 541 2.96 -17.72 18.49
C LEU A 541 2.23 -16.38 18.58
N LYS A 542 1.19 -16.21 17.75
CA LYS A 542 0.39 -14.99 17.70
C LYS A 542 -1.09 -15.33 17.83
N THR A 543 -1.70 -14.89 18.92
CA THR A 543 -3.14 -15.03 19.17
C THR A 543 -3.81 -13.68 18.99
N GLN A 544 -4.87 -13.60 18.19
CA GLN A 544 -5.57 -12.35 17.97
C GLN A 544 -7.07 -12.53 18.12
N LEU A 545 -7.68 -11.60 18.82
CA LEU A 545 -9.13 -11.49 18.96
C LEU A 545 -9.58 -10.18 18.30
N TYR A 546 -10.54 -10.29 17.42
CA TYR A 546 -11.18 -9.16 16.75
C TYR A 546 -12.65 -9.10 17.15
N TYR A 547 -13.14 -7.88 17.34
CA TYR A 547 -14.57 -7.62 17.48
C TYR A 547 -14.96 -6.43 16.61
N ALA A 548 -16.06 -6.57 15.90
CA ALA A 548 -16.66 -5.56 15.06
C ALA A 548 -18.12 -5.33 15.44
N ARG A 549 -18.55 -4.07 15.50
CA ARG A 549 -19.94 -3.68 15.68
C ARG A 549 -20.36 -2.70 14.61
N TYR A 550 -21.52 -2.93 14.04
CA TYR A 550 -22.21 -2.00 13.15
C TYR A 550 -23.58 -1.69 13.71
N ASP A 551 -23.92 -0.41 13.78
CA ASP A 551 -25.16 0.05 14.38
C ASP A 551 -25.74 1.18 13.52
N PHE A 552 -26.90 0.90 12.93
CA PHE A 552 -27.64 1.86 12.10
C PHE A 552 -29.13 1.66 12.34
N ILE A 553 -29.86 2.75 12.61
CA ILE A 553 -31.25 2.70 13.06
C ILE A 553 -32.19 1.91 12.13
N ALA A 554 -31.90 1.86 10.84
CA ALA A 554 -32.69 1.12 9.84
C ALA A 554 -32.45 -0.39 9.85
N GLU A 555 -31.44 -0.87 10.56
CA GLU A 555 -30.98 -2.26 10.54
C GLU A 555 -30.76 -2.78 11.97
N PRO A 556 -30.92 -4.08 12.19
CA PRO A 556 -30.53 -4.69 13.47
C PRO A 556 -29.02 -4.47 13.71
N ILE A 557 -28.65 -4.25 14.98
CA ILE A 557 -27.25 -4.16 15.36
C ILE A 557 -26.52 -5.44 14.92
N SER A 558 -25.43 -5.26 14.17
CA SER A 558 -24.63 -6.36 13.65
C SER A 558 -23.28 -6.44 14.40
N ASN A 559 -22.97 -7.62 14.89
CA ASN A 559 -21.72 -7.90 15.60
C ASN A 559 -20.91 -8.94 14.85
N GLY A 560 -19.59 -8.85 14.96
CA GLY A 560 -18.68 -9.82 14.40
C GLY A 560 -17.55 -10.15 15.38
N TRP A 561 -17.13 -11.42 15.40
CA TRP A 561 -16.02 -11.91 16.19
C TRP A 561 -15.12 -12.79 15.35
N THR A 562 -13.82 -12.64 15.53
CA THR A 562 -12.85 -13.53 14.90
C THR A 562 -11.72 -13.81 15.89
N LEU A 563 -11.41 -15.09 16.06
CA LEU A 563 -10.22 -15.55 16.78
C LEU A 563 -9.25 -16.13 15.77
N THR A 564 -8.01 -15.65 15.78
CA THR A 564 -6.94 -16.21 14.95
C THR A 564 -5.81 -16.71 15.82
N GLN A 565 -5.21 -17.82 15.40
CA GLN A 565 -3.98 -18.37 15.96
C GLN A 565 -2.98 -18.58 14.83
N SER A 566 -1.84 -17.92 14.93
CA SER A 566 -0.73 -18.08 13.97
C SER A 566 0.47 -18.71 14.66
N TYR A 567 1.19 -19.52 13.90
CA TYR A 567 2.46 -20.12 14.27
C TYR A 567 3.45 -19.90 13.14
N SER A 568 4.61 -19.31 13.46
CA SER A 568 5.69 -19.05 12.51
C SER A 568 6.98 -19.65 13.03
N LYS A 569 7.74 -20.31 12.17
CA LYS A 569 9.05 -20.86 12.54
C LYS A 569 9.94 -21.06 11.33
N SER A 570 11.21 -20.70 11.49
CA SER A 570 12.29 -21.02 10.56
C SER A 570 12.97 -22.34 10.93
N PHE A 571 13.28 -23.13 9.92
CA PHE A 571 13.93 -24.42 10.01
C PHE A 571 15.16 -24.47 9.10
N LEU A 572 16.03 -25.47 9.32
CA LEU A 572 17.19 -25.76 8.46
C LEU A 572 18.14 -24.57 8.32
N ASN A 573 18.46 -23.90 9.44
CA ASN A 573 19.28 -22.67 9.46
C ASN A 573 18.72 -21.63 8.47
N ASP A 574 17.36 -21.45 8.53
CA ASP A 574 16.64 -20.41 7.83
C ASP A 574 16.50 -20.60 6.31
N CYS A 575 16.75 -21.82 5.86
CA CYS A 575 16.44 -22.19 4.48
C CYS A 575 14.95 -22.46 4.25
N LEU A 576 14.17 -22.71 5.32
CA LEU A 576 12.77 -23.06 5.23
C LEU A 576 11.97 -22.32 6.29
N ASP A 577 11.11 -21.40 5.87
CA ASP A 577 10.17 -20.69 6.75
C ASP A 577 8.77 -21.26 6.57
N ILE A 578 8.10 -21.53 7.68
CA ILE A 578 6.74 -22.07 7.70
C ILE A 578 5.88 -21.18 8.58
N ASP A 579 4.81 -20.67 8.01
CA ASP A 579 3.76 -19.90 8.66
C ASP A 579 2.43 -20.61 8.51
N VAL A 580 1.72 -20.81 9.62
CA VAL A 580 0.39 -21.41 9.61
C VAL A 580 -0.55 -20.52 10.40
N THR A 581 -1.68 -20.16 9.82
CA THR A 581 -2.73 -19.37 10.49
C THR A 581 -4.05 -20.13 10.42
N ALA A 582 -4.70 -20.26 11.55
CA ALA A 582 -6.06 -20.76 11.67
C ALA A 582 -6.95 -19.64 12.23
N ALA A 583 -8.15 -19.51 11.67
CA ALA A 583 -9.14 -18.52 12.12
C ALA A 583 -10.52 -19.18 12.26
N ALA A 584 -11.24 -18.80 13.32
CA ALA A 584 -12.66 -19.06 13.47
C ALA A 584 -13.39 -17.73 13.53
N PHE A 585 -14.47 -17.58 12.77
CA PHE A 585 -15.18 -16.31 12.63
C PHE A 585 -16.69 -16.47 12.68
N TYR A 586 -17.31 -15.42 13.18
CA TYR A 586 -18.76 -15.24 13.24
C TYR A 586 -19.08 -13.77 13.00
N THR A 587 -19.98 -13.48 12.07
CA THR A 587 -20.56 -12.13 11.90
C THR A 587 -22.04 -12.24 11.61
N ASP A 588 -22.83 -11.34 12.16
CA ASP A 588 -24.28 -11.31 11.92
C ASP A 588 -24.60 -10.93 10.46
N THR A 589 -23.93 -9.88 9.93
CA THR A 589 -24.08 -9.42 8.56
C THR A 589 -22.72 -9.12 7.92
N TYR A 590 -22.72 -8.74 6.65
CA TYR A 590 -21.53 -8.31 5.92
C TYR A 590 -20.94 -6.99 6.47
N ASP A 591 -21.73 -6.13 7.12
CA ASP A 591 -21.28 -4.84 7.65
C ASP A 591 -20.37 -4.98 8.87
N SER A 592 -20.53 -6.07 9.62
CA SER A 592 -19.62 -6.43 10.72
C SER A 592 -18.45 -7.36 10.30
N ARG A 593 -18.16 -7.47 8.98
CA ARG A 593 -17.01 -8.24 8.47
C ARG A 593 -15.71 -7.81 9.11
N ILE A 594 -14.78 -8.73 9.25
CA ILE A 594 -13.48 -8.52 9.87
C ILE A 594 -12.39 -8.84 8.84
N SER A 595 -11.46 -7.91 8.65
CA SER A 595 -10.28 -8.12 7.81
C SER A 595 -9.13 -8.63 8.65
N VAL A 596 -8.56 -9.77 8.26
CA VAL A 596 -7.46 -10.44 8.95
C VAL A 596 -6.24 -10.50 8.04
N TYR A 597 -5.07 -10.18 8.58
CA TYR A 597 -3.80 -10.38 7.90
C TYR A 597 -3.37 -11.84 7.98
N GLU A 598 -2.87 -12.36 6.87
CA GLU A 598 -2.22 -13.67 6.78
C GLU A 598 -0.83 -13.51 6.16
N SER A 599 0.16 -14.25 6.70
CA SER A 599 1.45 -14.36 6.04
C SER A 599 1.29 -14.79 4.58
N GLY A 600 2.00 -14.16 3.67
CA GLY A 600 1.78 -14.35 2.24
C GLY A 600 3.06 -14.42 1.42
N LEU A 601 2.87 -14.39 0.11
CA LEU A 601 3.95 -14.29 -0.85
C LEU A 601 4.48 -12.86 -0.89
N ARG A 602 5.74 -12.67 -1.24
CA ARG A 602 6.33 -11.32 -1.40
C ARG A 602 5.58 -10.52 -2.47
N TYR A 603 5.50 -9.23 -2.28
CA TYR A 603 4.82 -8.31 -3.20
C TYR A 603 3.34 -8.61 -3.42
N SER A 604 2.67 -9.22 -2.42
CA SER A 604 1.26 -9.53 -2.51
C SER A 604 0.45 -8.96 -1.37
N TYR A 605 -0.81 -8.64 -1.66
CA TYR A 605 -1.79 -8.23 -0.67
C TYR A 605 -2.31 -9.46 0.08
N ASN A 606 -2.23 -9.43 1.42
CA ASN A 606 -2.49 -10.61 2.25
C ASN A 606 -3.60 -10.39 3.30
N PHE A 607 -4.53 -9.46 3.05
CA PHE A 607 -5.69 -9.27 3.93
C PHE A 607 -6.92 -9.99 3.37
N ILE A 608 -7.60 -10.74 4.23
CA ILE A 608 -8.80 -11.50 3.89
C ILE A 608 -9.96 -10.98 4.71
N SER A 609 -11.08 -10.68 4.04
CA SER A 609 -12.33 -10.29 4.70
C SER A 609 -13.13 -11.54 5.06
N LEU A 610 -13.41 -11.72 6.34
CA LEU A 610 -14.19 -12.81 6.92
C LEU A 610 -15.58 -12.29 7.28
N TYR A 611 -16.64 -13.00 6.84
CA TYR A 611 -18.02 -12.67 7.11
C TYR A 611 -18.91 -13.92 7.13
N GLY A 612 -20.01 -13.91 7.88
CA GLY A 612 -20.84 -15.08 8.13
C GLY A 612 -20.24 -15.96 9.24
N LYS A 613 -20.44 -17.27 9.17
CA LYS A 613 -19.93 -18.24 10.14
C LYS A 613 -19.01 -19.22 9.45
N GLY A 614 -17.83 -19.44 10.00
CA GLY A 614 -16.92 -20.38 9.38
C GLY A 614 -15.53 -20.46 10.00
N THR A 615 -14.68 -21.19 9.31
CA THR A 615 -13.27 -21.37 9.65
C THR A 615 -12.40 -21.11 8.43
N ARG A 616 -11.19 -20.66 8.69
CA ARG A 616 -10.15 -20.50 7.66
C ARG A 616 -8.84 -21.08 8.15
N ILE A 617 -8.12 -21.72 7.25
CA ILE A 617 -6.75 -22.20 7.49
C ILE A 617 -5.91 -21.77 6.30
N ALA A 618 -4.75 -21.20 6.58
CA ALA A 618 -3.76 -20.86 5.57
C ALA A 618 -2.36 -21.30 6.03
N ALA A 619 -1.55 -21.72 5.08
CA ALA A 619 -0.16 -22.06 5.31
C ALA A 619 0.71 -21.45 4.21
N THR A 620 1.81 -20.83 4.61
CA THR A 620 2.82 -20.28 3.70
C THR A 620 4.15 -20.95 3.98
N ILE A 621 4.82 -21.42 2.95
CA ILE A 621 6.12 -22.06 3.00
C ILE A 621 7.05 -21.27 2.09
N ARG A 622 8.19 -20.82 2.61
CA ARG A 622 9.24 -20.16 1.83
C ARG A 622 10.51 -20.99 1.92
N CYS A 623 11.10 -21.30 0.79
CA CYS A 623 12.31 -22.10 0.67
C CYS A 623 13.39 -21.30 -0.05
N ASN A 624 14.47 -20.98 0.65
CA ASN A 624 15.66 -20.33 0.12
C ASN A 624 16.63 -21.39 -0.38
N LEU A 625 16.71 -21.57 -1.70
CA LEU A 625 17.51 -22.62 -2.35
C LEU A 625 18.98 -22.21 -2.54
N GLY A 626 19.38 -21.05 -2.01
CA GLY A 626 20.71 -20.48 -2.20
C GLY A 626 20.91 -19.84 -3.57
N ARG A 627 22.06 -19.15 -3.76
CA ARG A 627 22.39 -18.41 -5.01
C ARG A 627 21.31 -17.44 -5.49
N GLY A 628 20.59 -16.82 -4.55
CA GLY A 628 19.53 -15.85 -4.88
C GLY A 628 18.23 -16.47 -5.38
N LEU A 629 18.03 -17.79 -5.21
CA LEU A 629 16.83 -18.49 -5.62
C LEU A 629 15.91 -18.75 -4.44
N GLN A 630 14.64 -18.28 -4.52
CA GLN A 630 13.60 -18.53 -3.53
C GLN A 630 12.35 -19.09 -4.21
N LEU A 631 11.79 -20.14 -3.63
CA LEU A 631 10.50 -20.70 -3.99
C LEU A 631 9.54 -20.54 -2.82
N SER A 632 8.36 -20.02 -3.06
CA SER A 632 7.33 -19.82 -2.03
C SER A 632 6.02 -20.45 -2.48
N LEU A 633 5.33 -21.08 -1.54
CA LEU A 633 4.02 -21.70 -1.71
C LEU A 633 3.09 -21.22 -0.62
N LYS A 634 1.93 -20.70 -1.00
CA LYS A 634 0.82 -20.42 -0.07
C LYS A 634 -0.36 -21.28 -0.44
N ALA A 635 -0.98 -21.91 0.54
CA ALA A 635 -2.24 -22.62 0.39
C ALA A 635 -3.23 -22.09 1.42
N GLY A 636 -4.45 -21.79 1.01
CA GLY A 636 -5.49 -21.27 1.89
C GLY A 636 -6.84 -21.91 1.62
N GLY A 637 -7.63 -22.14 2.66
CA GLY A 637 -8.99 -22.66 2.56
C GLY A 637 -9.92 -21.99 3.54
N ILE A 638 -11.12 -21.61 3.09
CA ILE A 638 -12.22 -21.11 3.93
C ILE A 638 -13.39 -22.06 3.80
N CYS A 639 -14.02 -22.41 4.92
CA CYS A 639 -15.23 -23.22 4.98
C CYS A 639 -16.31 -22.45 5.75
N TYR A 640 -17.44 -22.21 5.09
CA TYR A 640 -18.61 -21.58 5.68
C TYR A 640 -19.54 -22.63 6.29
N LEU A 641 -20.13 -22.31 7.45
CA LEU A 641 -21.05 -23.17 8.20
C LEU A 641 -22.51 -22.69 8.10
N ASP A 642 -22.74 -21.57 7.45
CA ASP A 642 -24.02 -20.87 7.39
C ASP A 642 -24.62 -20.78 5.98
N ARG A 643 -23.94 -21.37 4.97
CA ARG A 643 -24.35 -21.31 3.56
C ARG A 643 -23.78 -22.47 2.77
N ASP A 644 -24.47 -22.81 1.68
CA ASP A 644 -24.06 -23.88 0.75
C ASP A 644 -23.38 -23.31 -0.51
N GLU A 645 -23.42 -21.99 -0.70
CA GLU A 645 -22.90 -21.30 -1.87
C GLU A 645 -22.18 -20.01 -1.46
N ILE A 646 -21.14 -19.64 -2.22
CA ILE A 646 -20.33 -18.45 -1.97
C ILE A 646 -20.49 -17.50 -3.16
N SER A 647 -20.69 -16.21 -2.89
CA SER A 647 -20.88 -15.15 -3.91
C SER A 647 -22.16 -15.31 -4.75
N SER A 648 -22.27 -14.54 -5.84
CA SER A 648 -23.43 -14.52 -6.73
C SER A 648 -23.00 -14.27 -8.18
N ALA A 649 -23.94 -14.41 -9.12
CA ALA A 649 -23.76 -14.22 -10.55
C ALA A 649 -22.54 -15.02 -11.08
N GLN A 650 -21.70 -14.43 -11.96
CA GLN A 650 -20.50 -15.08 -12.50
C GLN A 650 -19.46 -15.46 -11.43
N GLN A 651 -19.49 -14.84 -10.26
CA GLN A 651 -18.58 -15.13 -9.14
C GLN A 651 -19.08 -16.29 -8.25
N ARG A 652 -20.29 -16.79 -8.45
CA ARG A 652 -20.89 -17.84 -7.64
C ARG A 652 -20.06 -19.11 -7.66
N ILE A 653 -19.84 -19.68 -6.48
CA ILE A 653 -19.20 -20.98 -6.24
C ILE A 653 -20.28 -21.87 -5.61
N ALA A 654 -20.63 -22.98 -6.27
CA ALA A 654 -21.62 -23.93 -5.79
C ALA A 654 -20.99 -24.87 -4.73
N SER A 655 -20.49 -24.30 -3.67
CA SER A 655 -19.88 -24.96 -2.52
C SER A 655 -19.82 -24.01 -1.35
N ASN A 656 -19.84 -24.54 -0.13
CA ASN A 656 -19.64 -23.79 1.10
C ASN A 656 -18.14 -23.59 1.45
N HIS A 657 -17.24 -24.06 0.60
CA HIS A 657 -15.80 -23.94 0.78
C HIS A 657 -15.11 -23.48 -0.50
N LYS A 658 -13.99 -22.80 -0.35
CA LYS A 658 -13.08 -22.44 -1.44
C LYS A 658 -11.65 -22.56 -0.97
N GLU A 659 -10.81 -23.14 -1.82
CA GLU A 659 -9.38 -23.29 -1.58
C GLU A 659 -8.59 -22.69 -2.73
N ASP A 660 -7.46 -22.10 -2.39
CA ASP A 660 -6.53 -21.50 -3.35
C ASP A 660 -5.09 -21.90 -3.03
N ILE A 661 -4.30 -22.00 -4.07
CA ILE A 661 -2.86 -22.20 -4.00
C ILE A 661 -2.20 -21.08 -4.78
N SER A 662 -1.19 -20.46 -4.18
CA SER A 662 -0.34 -19.48 -4.83
C SER A 662 1.11 -19.96 -4.82
N VAL A 663 1.77 -19.87 -5.96
CA VAL A 663 3.18 -20.23 -6.12
C VAL A 663 3.96 -19.02 -6.57
N GLN A 664 5.12 -18.79 -5.97
CA GLN A 664 6.00 -17.70 -6.37
C GLN A 664 7.43 -18.20 -6.48
N PHE A 665 8.09 -17.73 -7.51
CA PHE A 665 9.50 -17.93 -7.78
C PHE A 665 10.20 -16.57 -7.81
N ILE A 666 11.32 -16.46 -7.12
CA ILE A 666 12.19 -15.28 -7.13
C ILE A 666 13.60 -15.71 -7.46
N SER A 667 14.22 -15.05 -8.43
CA SER A 667 15.64 -15.26 -8.77
C SER A 667 16.37 -13.92 -8.76
N LYS A 668 17.45 -13.83 -7.99
CA LYS A 668 18.34 -12.66 -7.88
C LYS A 668 19.72 -13.04 -8.41
N PHE A 669 20.31 -12.22 -9.28
CA PHE A 669 21.62 -12.47 -9.89
C PHE A 669 22.34 -11.20 -10.33
#